data_f173c59ae0414f381915f98e730a65f8
#
_entry.id   f173c59ae0414f381915f98e730a65f8
#
_cell.length_a   1.000
_cell.length_b   1.000
_cell.length_c   1.000
_cell.angle_alpha   90.00
_cell.angle_beta   90.00
_cell.angle_gamma   90.00
#
_symmetry.space_group_name_H-M   'P 1'
#
loop_
_entity.id
_entity.type
_entity.pdbx_description
1 polymer ?
#
loop_
_entity_poly.entity_id
_entity_poly.type
_entity_poly.pdbx_seq_one_letter_code
_entity_poly.pdbx_strand_id
1 'polypeptide(L)'
;MVMNAPKIEEILPEFLEFCEGAVMVAHNAEFDTSFIINKAEKIGINVDTTIIDTVLLAQFLMPNLHNYKLDTLTKHLNVVLESHHRAVDDAAATADIFVKMIKMLYDRDIPDVDKLNEEGKMDENAIKKLHQYHCIILASSEQGRINLYRLISASHLQYFSRFPKIPKSLVNKYREGLIIGSACEAGELFRAMVNGRSEAEIARIVSFYDYLEVQPIGNNRFMIEKDDYYVKNEEDLRDLNRRIIALGEKFSKPVVATCDVHFLNPEDEIYRRIIMAGKGFDDADNQAPLYLHTTEEMLHEFDYLGSDKAYEIVVENTNKILNMCEDIIPVRPDKRPPVIENSDQMLRTICENRALELYGNPLPEIVKERLDRELNSIISNGYSVMYIIAQKLVWKSNDDGYLVGSRGSVGSSFAATMAGITEVNPLSPHYLCPKCYYNEFDSEDVKKFAGGAGCDMPDKICPRCGHKLNKMGFDIPFETFLGFKGNKEPDIDLNFSNEYQSKAHSFTEVIFGKGQTFKAGTIGTVAEKTAYGYVFNYFKDKSEKEGRPIVKRRCEIERIAEGCVDIRRTTGQHPGGIVVLPIGDEIHSFTPVQHPANDCTTSIVTTHFDYHSIDHNLLKLDILGHLDPTMIRMLQDLTGIDPLEIPLDSKEVMSLFKDTSALGITPADIGGCKLGALGIPEFGTDFAMQMLIDTKPQYFSDLVRIAGLSHGTDVWLGNAQVLIKEGKATISTAICTRDDIMIYLIQKGIESETAFTIMEKVRKGKGLTEEQETIMREHDVPDWYIWSCKKIKYMFPKAHAAAYVMMAWRVAYCKVFYPLAYYCAYFSIRANAFDYEKMAMGRDKLEYFIDDYKNKKSLGTITNTEEDELKDMRIVQDMYVYAERLLLI
;
A
#
# COMPACT_ATOMS: atom_id res chain seq x y z
N MET A 1 21.65 49.48 -28.70
CA MET A 1 22.43 50.14 -27.63
C MET A 1 23.87 49.58 -27.50
N VAL A 2 24.16 48.32 -27.87
CA VAL A 2 25.47 47.68 -27.65
C VAL A 2 26.45 47.70 -28.88
N MET A 3 26.05 48.27 -30.04
CA MET A 3 26.92 48.22 -31.25
C MET A 3 28.22 49.02 -31.13
N ASN A 4 28.32 49.96 -30.18
CA ASN A 4 29.52 50.78 -29.91
C ASN A 4 30.08 50.58 -28.50
N ALA A 5 29.66 49.55 -27.78
CA ALA A 5 30.22 49.23 -26.47
C ALA A 5 31.54 48.51 -26.65
N PRO A 6 32.50 48.71 -25.77
CA PRO A 6 33.73 47.91 -25.75
C PRO A 6 33.43 46.41 -25.63
N LYS A 7 34.30 45.56 -26.17
CA LYS A 7 34.12 44.14 -26.08
C LYS A 7 34.41 43.64 -24.65
N ILE A 8 33.79 42.49 -24.29
CA ILE A 8 33.96 41.91 -22.96
C ILE A 8 35.46 41.62 -22.66
N GLU A 9 36.23 41.24 -23.65
CA GLU A 9 37.66 40.96 -23.53
C GLU A 9 38.50 42.19 -23.15
N GLU A 10 37.98 43.41 -23.43
CA GLU A 10 38.65 44.67 -23.07
C GLU A 10 38.25 45.15 -21.67
N ILE A 11 36.99 44.95 -21.27
CA ILE A 11 36.46 45.45 -20.00
C ILE A 11 36.69 44.46 -18.84
N LEU A 12 36.67 43.19 -19.11
CA LEU A 12 36.71 42.17 -18.06
C LEU A 12 37.98 42.24 -17.18
N PRO A 13 39.18 42.49 -17.71
CA PRO A 13 40.37 42.69 -16.90
C PRO A 13 40.25 43.89 -15.94
N GLU A 14 39.72 45.05 -16.41
CA GLU A 14 39.56 46.24 -15.61
C GLU A 14 38.48 46.00 -14.52
N PHE A 15 37.43 45.26 -14.85
CA PHE A 15 36.38 44.89 -13.86
C PHE A 15 36.94 43.95 -12.79
N LEU A 16 37.77 42.97 -13.15
CA LEU A 16 38.37 42.06 -12.19
C LEU A 16 39.41 42.74 -11.28
N GLU A 17 40.18 43.67 -11.85
CA GLU A 17 41.06 44.56 -11.06
C GLU A 17 40.27 45.42 -10.06
N PHE A 18 39.12 45.97 -10.49
CA PHE A 18 38.23 46.69 -9.58
C PHE A 18 37.66 45.81 -8.44
N CYS A 19 37.46 44.51 -8.71
CA CYS A 19 36.93 43.55 -7.71
C CYS A 19 38.03 42.96 -6.82
N GLU A 20 39.29 43.29 -7.01
CA GLU A 20 40.45 42.71 -6.27
C GLU A 20 40.28 43.00 -4.76
N GLY A 21 40.32 41.92 -3.96
CA GLY A 21 40.14 42.00 -2.49
C GLY A 21 38.73 42.29 -1.99
N ALA A 22 37.74 42.31 -2.91
CA ALA A 22 36.34 42.51 -2.56
C ALA A 22 35.55 41.17 -2.61
N VAL A 23 34.38 41.13 -1.94
CA VAL A 23 33.40 40.08 -2.03
C VAL A 23 32.36 40.44 -3.11
N MET A 24 32.15 39.61 -4.11
CA MET A 24 31.10 39.80 -5.09
C MET A 24 29.73 39.45 -4.49
N VAL A 25 28.76 40.34 -4.69
CA VAL A 25 27.37 40.14 -4.25
C VAL A 25 26.44 40.17 -5.45
N ALA A 26 25.63 39.12 -5.64
CA ALA A 26 24.65 39.10 -6.69
C ALA A 26 23.34 38.45 -6.26
N HIS A 27 22.26 38.66 -7.02
CA HIS A 27 20.98 38.04 -6.79
C HIS A 27 20.80 36.85 -7.71
N ASN A 28 20.79 35.62 -7.19
CA ASN A 28 20.99 34.38 -7.93
C ASN A 28 22.38 34.34 -8.57
N ALA A 29 23.35 34.47 -7.70
CA ALA A 29 24.74 34.75 -8.05
C ALA A 29 25.37 33.80 -9.05
N GLU A 30 24.93 32.53 -9.09
CA GLU A 30 25.40 31.53 -10.06
C GLU A 30 25.19 32.00 -11.51
N PHE A 31 24.07 32.66 -11.79
CA PHE A 31 23.78 33.17 -13.13
C PHE A 31 24.81 34.23 -13.56
N ASP A 32 25.02 35.28 -12.78
CA ASP A 32 25.91 36.39 -13.16
C ASP A 32 27.38 35.97 -13.15
N THR A 33 27.82 35.24 -12.13
CA THR A 33 29.22 34.86 -11.95
C THR A 33 29.67 33.83 -12.99
N SER A 34 28.79 32.95 -13.45
CA SER A 34 29.12 31.99 -14.51
C SER A 34 29.54 32.68 -15.80
N PHE A 35 28.90 33.79 -16.16
CA PHE A 35 29.28 34.58 -17.32
C PHE A 35 30.68 35.22 -17.14
N ILE A 36 30.96 35.79 -15.98
CA ILE A 36 32.23 36.45 -15.66
C ILE A 36 33.37 35.41 -15.71
N ILE A 37 33.21 34.30 -14.98
CA ILE A 37 34.23 33.25 -14.88
C ILE A 37 34.54 32.63 -16.25
N ASN A 38 33.52 32.21 -16.99
CA ASN A 38 33.72 31.60 -18.32
C ASN A 38 34.35 32.55 -19.35
N LYS A 39 34.10 33.85 -19.24
CA LYS A 39 34.73 34.83 -20.13
C LYS A 39 36.17 35.11 -19.72
N ALA A 40 36.46 35.15 -18.41
CA ALA A 40 37.80 35.31 -17.87
C ALA A 40 38.71 34.13 -18.27
N GLU A 41 38.26 32.90 -18.16
CA GLU A 41 38.96 31.69 -18.58
C GLU A 41 39.36 31.75 -20.07
N LYS A 42 38.46 32.23 -20.94
CA LYS A 42 38.72 32.36 -22.39
C LYS A 42 39.86 33.34 -22.74
N ILE A 43 40.11 34.28 -21.86
CA ILE A 43 41.20 35.24 -22.01
C ILE A 43 42.37 34.92 -21.09
N GLY A 44 42.36 33.72 -20.44
CA GLY A 44 43.47 33.20 -19.63
C GLY A 44 43.56 33.82 -18.24
N ILE A 45 42.49 34.45 -17.72
CA ILE A 45 42.43 35.01 -16.38
C ILE A 45 41.68 34.05 -15.47
N ASN A 46 42.30 33.63 -14.36
CA ASN A 46 41.66 32.85 -13.33
C ASN A 46 40.95 33.78 -12.35
N VAL A 47 39.66 33.52 -12.07
CA VAL A 47 38.84 34.28 -11.11
C VAL A 47 38.61 33.44 -9.85
N ASP A 48 39.29 33.84 -8.78
CA ASP A 48 39.12 33.24 -7.47
C ASP A 48 38.65 34.30 -6.47
N THR A 49 37.33 34.36 -6.24
CA THR A 49 36.72 35.40 -5.39
C THR A 49 35.62 34.81 -4.56
N THR A 50 35.40 35.39 -3.38
CA THR A 50 34.28 35.05 -2.52
C THR A 50 33.00 35.68 -3.06
N ILE A 51 31.93 34.88 -3.11
CA ILE A 51 30.64 35.28 -3.66
C ILE A 51 29.54 35.11 -2.61
N ILE A 52 28.72 36.15 -2.43
CA ILE A 52 27.50 36.10 -1.60
C ILE A 52 26.28 36.15 -2.52
N ASP A 53 25.43 35.13 -2.40
CA ASP A 53 24.13 35.10 -3.07
C ASP A 53 23.02 35.68 -2.17
N THR A 54 22.42 36.77 -2.57
CA THR A 54 21.34 37.41 -1.81
C THR A 54 20.07 36.56 -1.77
N VAL A 55 19.87 35.60 -2.66
CA VAL A 55 18.74 34.64 -2.57
C VAL A 55 18.96 33.72 -1.36
N LEU A 56 20.15 33.12 -1.24
CA LEU A 56 20.49 32.26 -0.12
C LEU A 56 20.46 33.00 1.21
N LEU A 57 21.02 34.23 1.24
CA LEU A 57 21.00 35.07 2.42
C LEU A 57 19.58 35.45 2.84
N ALA A 58 18.70 35.76 1.88
CA ALA A 58 17.30 36.04 2.13
C ALA A 58 16.53 34.80 2.67
N GLN A 59 16.84 33.63 2.18
CA GLN A 59 16.26 32.39 2.70
C GLN A 59 16.63 32.18 4.19
N PHE A 60 17.85 32.47 4.55
CA PHE A 60 18.31 32.43 5.96
C PHE A 60 17.68 33.51 6.82
N LEU A 61 17.64 34.77 6.37
CA LEU A 61 17.16 35.91 7.16
C LEU A 61 15.62 35.99 7.22
N MET A 62 14.91 35.54 6.19
CA MET A 62 13.46 35.69 5.98
C MET A 62 12.82 34.36 5.48
N PRO A 63 12.88 33.27 6.25
CA PRO A 63 12.49 31.92 5.79
C PRO A 63 11.01 31.80 5.39
N ASN A 64 10.14 32.69 5.87
CA ASN A 64 8.70 32.62 5.68
C ASN A 64 8.18 33.27 4.38
N LEU A 65 9.06 33.83 3.52
CA LEU A 65 8.65 34.39 2.25
C LEU A 65 8.21 33.30 1.24
N HIS A 66 7.15 33.57 0.49
CA HIS A 66 6.60 32.63 -0.48
C HIS A 66 7.54 32.38 -1.68
N ASN A 67 8.36 33.35 -2.05
CA ASN A 67 9.47 33.26 -3.00
C ASN A 67 10.52 34.33 -2.74
N TYR A 68 11.70 34.22 -3.38
CA TYR A 68 12.86 35.08 -3.18
C TYR A 68 13.29 35.79 -4.48
N LYS A 69 12.34 36.06 -5.40
CA LYS A 69 12.59 36.88 -6.57
C LYS A 69 12.95 38.30 -6.17
N LEU A 70 13.75 38.99 -6.98
CA LEU A 70 14.18 40.35 -6.72
C LEU A 70 12.99 41.29 -6.43
N ASP A 71 11.92 41.21 -7.22
CA ASP A 71 10.67 41.95 -7.00
C ASP A 71 10.01 41.69 -5.64
N THR A 72 10.10 40.46 -5.16
CA THR A 72 9.52 40.09 -3.86
C THR A 72 10.35 40.70 -2.73
N LEU A 73 11.67 40.62 -2.82
CA LEU A 73 12.58 41.15 -1.84
C LEU A 73 12.54 42.68 -1.81
N THR A 74 12.50 43.35 -2.96
CA THR A 74 12.40 44.81 -3.03
C THR A 74 11.13 45.32 -2.35
N LYS A 75 9.97 44.69 -2.62
CA LYS A 75 8.70 45.01 -1.97
C LYS A 75 8.75 44.77 -0.46
N HIS A 76 9.27 43.61 -0.04
CA HIS A 76 9.34 43.23 1.37
C HIS A 76 10.25 44.16 2.20
N LEU A 77 11.40 44.49 1.60
CA LEU A 77 12.40 45.34 2.25
C LEU A 77 12.22 46.83 1.95
N ASN A 78 11.16 47.25 1.28
CA ASN A 78 10.90 48.63 0.84
C ASN A 78 12.11 49.25 0.10
N VAL A 79 12.59 48.58 -0.94
CA VAL A 79 13.63 49.05 -1.85
C VAL A 79 12.98 49.47 -3.15
N VAL A 80 13.44 50.57 -3.74
CA VAL A 80 12.92 51.07 -5.03
C VAL A 80 13.58 50.32 -6.15
N LEU A 81 12.77 49.77 -7.10
CA LEU A 81 13.23 49.16 -8.33
C LEU A 81 12.59 49.94 -9.48
N GLU A 82 13.35 50.80 -10.17
CA GLU A 82 12.81 51.74 -11.15
C GLU A 82 12.43 51.03 -12.47
N SER A 83 13.25 50.11 -12.97
CA SER A 83 13.02 49.38 -14.22
C SER A 83 13.53 47.95 -14.13
N HIS A 84 12.63 47.00 -13.86
CA HIS A 84 12.97 45.57 -13.85
C HIS A 84 13.51 45.07 -15.20
N HIS A 85 14.50 44.19 -15.19
CA HIS A 85 15.25 43.68 -16.33
C HIS A 85 16.22 44.68 -17.01
N ARG A 86 16.57 45.75 -16.33
CA ARG A 86 17.70 46.60 -16.68
C ARG A 86 18.84 46.33 -15.71
N ALA A 87 19.97 45.79 -16.21
CA ALA A 87 21.06 45.29 -15.40
C ALA A 87 21.57 46.26 -14.31
N VAL A 88 21.61 47.57 -14.63
CA VAL A 88 22.05 48.60 -13.68
C VAL A 88 21.03 48.81 -12.56
N ASP A 89 19.74 48.79 -12.88
CA ASP A 89 18.66 48.99 -11.90
C ASP A 89 18.52 47.78 -11.01
N ASP A 90 18.65 46.58 -11.58
CA ASP A 90 18.64 45.30 -10.81
C ASP A 90 19.87 45.20 -9.86
N ALA A 91 21.05 45.61 -10.32
CA ALA A 91 22.27 45.64 -9.50
C ALA A 91 22.16 46.69 -8.36
N ALA A 92 21.62 47.86 -8.62
CA ALA A 92 21.39 48.91 -7.59
C ALA A 92 20.39 48.40 -6.54
N ALA A 93 19.29 47.81 -6.96
CA ALA A 93 18.29 47.22 -6.06
C ALA A 93 18.88 46.05 -5.23
N THR A 94 19.74 45.23 -5.83
CA THR A 94 20.44 44.14 -5.13
C THR A 94 21.38 44.70 -4.07
N ALA A 95 22.10 45.78 -4.35
CA ALA A 95 22.98 46.46 -3.39
C ALA A 95 22.17 47.03 -2.19
N ASP A 96 21.06 47.72 -2.45
CA ASP A 96 20.19 48.25 -1.40
C ASP A 96 19.56 47.14 -0.53
N ILE A 97 19.13 46.02 -1.16
CA ILE A 97 18.66 44.82 -0.46
C ILE A 97 19.77 44.29 0.47
N PHE A 98 20.97 44.13 -0.08
CA PHE A 98 22.09 43.59 0.69
C PHE A 98 22.48 44.47 1.88
N VAL A 99 22.50 45.81 1.73
CA VAL A 99 22.73 46.75 2.85
C VAL A 99 21.69 46.52 3.96
N LYS A 100 20.45 46.31 3.62
CA LYS A 100 19.39 45.98 4.61
C LYS A 100 19.60 44.63 5.25
N MET A 101 20.03 43.61 4.47
CA MET A 101 20.37 42.29 5.01
C MET A 101 21.57 42.32 5.96
N ILE A 102 22.62 43.13 5.65
CA ILE A 102 23.75 43.35 6.56
C ILE A 102 23.25 43.85 7.90
N LYS A 103 22.33 44.83 7.92
CA LYS A 103 21.75 45.33 9.18
C LYS A 103 21.03 44.25 9.95
N MET A 104 20.27 43.38 9.25
CA MET A 104 19.60 42.22 9.87
C MET A 104 20.60 41.19 10.43
N LEU A 105 21.78 41.05 9.82
CA LEU A 105 22.86 40.19 10.32
C LEU A 105 23.47 40.79 11.62
N TYR A 106 23.75 42.08 11.63
CA TYR A 106 24.21 42.73 12.85
C TYR A 106 23.20 42.67 14.01
N ASP A 107 21.91 42.83 13.72
CA ASP A 107 20.82 42.64 14.68
C ASP A 107 20.76 41.23 15.27
N ARG A 108 21.33 40.24 14.59
CA ARG A 108 21.50 38.84 15.04
C ARG A 108 22.88 38.52 15.60
N ASP A 109 23.72 39.51 15.80
CA ASP A 109 25.10 39.37 16.28
C ASP A 109 26.01 38.53 15.37
N ILE A 110 25.80 38.67 14.02
CA ILE A 110 26.59 38.05 12.96
C ILE A 110 27.38 39.16 12.24
N PRO A 111 28.62 39.48 12.66
CA PRO A 111 29.33 40.65 12.16
C PRO A 111 30.14 40.41 10.89
N ASP A 112 30.42 39.13 10.54
CA ASP A 112 31.32 38.78 9.45
C ASP A 112 30.87 37.48 8.74
N VAL A 113 31.55 37.16 7.63
CA VAL A 113 31.25 36.01 6.78
C VAL A 113 31.58 34.69 7.48
N ASP A 114 32.60 34.67 8.32
CA ASP A 114 33.00 33.42 9.01
C ASP A 114 31.91 33.04 10.03
N LYS A 115 31.46 34.01 10.82
CA LYS A 115 30.35 33.78 11.75
C LYS A 115 29.04 33.47 11.03
N LEU A 116 28.78 34.07 9.87
CA LEU A 116 27.65 33.72 9.03
C LEU A 116 27.69 32.26 8.58
N ASN A 117 28.85 31.74 8.21
CA ASN A 117 29.01 30.32 7.81
C ASN A 117 28.85 29.37 9.01
N GLU A 118 29.27 29.80 10.23
CA GLU A 118 29.09 28.99 11.45
C GLU A 118 27.64 28.93 11.93
N GLU A 119 26.93 30.05 11.90
CA GLU A 119 25.60 30.18 12.48
C GLU A 119 24.47 30.12 11.46
N GLY A 120 24.77 30.15 10.18
CA GLY A 120 23.81 30.11 9.06
C GLY A 120 22.99 28.80 8.93
N LYS A 121 22.44 28.32 10.05
CA LYS A 121 21.55 27.16 10.07
C LYS A 121 20.21 27.57 9.46
N MET A 122 19.93 27.05 8.28
CA MET A 122 18.63 27.20 7.65
C MET A 122 17.60 26.30 8.35
N ASP A 123 16.37 26.81 8.47
CA ASP A 123 15.25 25.98 8.89
C ASP A 123 14.88 24.95 7.79
N GLU A 124 14.09 23.95 8.14
CA GLU A 124 13.68 22.91 7.21
C GLU A 124 12.98 23.46 5.95
N ASN A 125 12.20 24.53 6.07
CA ASN A 125 11.48 25.15 4.96
C ASN A 125 12.43 25.88 4.00
N ALA A 126 13.46 26.50 4.52
CA ALA A 126 14.52 27.11 3.72
C ALA A 126 15.29 26.03 2.95
N ILE A 127 15.70 24.94 3.63
CA ILE A 127 16.40 23.81 3.00
C ILE A 127 15.56 23.17 1.87
N LYS A 128 14.25 23.01 2.06
CA LYS A 128 13.33 22.48 1.03
C LYS A 128 13.34 23.29 -0.27
N LYS A 129 13.64 24.59 -0.19
CA LYS A 129 13.67 25.50 -1.34
C LYS A 129 15.03 25.57 -2.06
N LEU A 130 16.10 25.07 -1.44
CA LEU A 130 17.44 25.05 -2.04
C LEU A 130 17.47 24.19 -3.30
N HIS A 131 18.39 24.56 -4.21
CA HIS A 131 18.71 23.70 -5.36
C HIS A 131 19.21 22.34 -4.89
N GLN A 132 18.92 21.31 -5.65
CA GLN A 132 19.33 19.94 -5.33
C GLN A 132 20.26 19.39 -6.39
N TYR A 133 21.16 18.50 -5.96
CA TYR A 133 22.10 17.79 -6.80
C TYR A 133 21.95 16.29 -6.58
N HIS A 134 22.26 15.50 -7.61
CA HIS A 134 22.35 14.07 -7.45
C HIS A 134 23.59 13.71 -6.63
N CYS A 135 23.47 12.64 -5.86
CA CYS A 135 24.55 12.10 -5.03
C CYS A 135 24.37 10.59 -4.92
N ILE A 136 25.45 9.84 -5.03
CA ILE A 136 25.44 8.39 -4.77
C ILE A 136 25.82 8.15 -3.32
N ILE A 137 25.06 7.32 -2.64
CA ILE A 137 25.33 6.88 -1.27
C ILE A 137 25.32 5.36 -1.24
N LEU A 138 26.47 4.77 -0.97
CA LEU A 138 26.62 3.33 -0.81
C LEU A 138 26.74 2.99 0.68
N ALA A 139 25.98 1.99 1.13
CA ALA A 139 26.19 1.41 2.44
C ALA A 139 27.38 0.44 2.38
N SER A 140 28.41 0.68 3.17
CA SER A 140 29.60 -0.18 3.23
C SER A 140 29.61 -1.13 4.42
N SER A 141 28.68 -0.97 5.37
CA SER A 141 28.54 -1.80 6.55
C SER A 141 27.09 -1.88 7.01
N GLU A 142 26.79 -2.77 7.94
CA GLU A 142 25.43 -2.86 8.53
C GLU A 142 25.01 -1.54 9.20
N GLN A 143 25.93 -0.85 9.90
CA GLN A 143 25.67 0.48 10.44
C GLN A 143 25.40 1.50 9.34
N GLY A 144 26.13 1.41 8.23
CA GLY A 144 25.90 2.23 7.04
C GLY A 144 24.51 2.02 6.45
N ARG A 145 24.02 0.79 6.39
CA ARG A 145 22.67 0.46 5.94
C ARG A 145 21.60 1.16 6.81
N ILE A 146 21.76 1.10 8.13
CA ILE A 146 20.84 1.78 9.07
C ILE A 146 20.91 3.30 8.88
N ASN A 147 22.12 3.85 8.73
CA ASN A 147 22.32 5.28 8.50
C ASN A 147 21.73 5.74 7.16
N LEU A 148 21.86 4.93 6.10
CA LEU A 148 21.23 5.19 4.81
C LEU A 148 19.70 5.24 4.98
N TYR A 149 19.09 4.30 5.72
CA TYR A 149 17.64 4.29 5.95
C TYR A 149 17.16 5.49 6.78
N ARG A 150 17.98 5.98 7.75
CA ARG A 150 17.72 7.24 8.47
C ARG A 150 17.73 8.43 7.52
N LEU A 151 18.71 8.52 6.61
CA LEU A 151 18.81 9.59 5.62
C LEU A 151 17.61 9.59 4.65
N ILE A 152 17.25 8.44 4.11
CA ILE A 152 16.08 8.29 3.24
C ILE A 152 14.79 8.67 3.97
N SER A 153 14.62 8.24 5.21
CA SER A 153 13.46 8.62 6.02
C SER A 153 13.37 10.13 6.23
N ALA A 154 14.48 10.76 6.60
CA ALA A 154 14.52 12.22 6.77
C ALA A 154 14.22 12.96 5.46
N SER A 155 14.71 12.46 4.32
CA SER A 155 14.46 13.07 3.02
C SER A 155 12.97 13.06 2.63
N HIS A 156 12.23 12.03 3.04
CA HIS A 156 10.80 11.90 2.75
C HIS A 156 9.90 12.54 3.81
N LEU A 157 10.30 12.57 5.08
CA LEU A 157 9.47 13.10 6.16
C LEU A 157 9.74 14.59 6.47
N GLN A 158 11.01 15.00 6.43
CA GLN A 158 11.43 16.34 6.87
C GLN A 158 11.76 17.25 5.69
N TYR A 159 12.48 16.74 4.67
CA TYR A 159 13.06 17.57 3.61
C TYR A 159 12.43 17.36 2.23
N PHE A 160 11.28 16.73 2.14
CA PHE A 160 10.57 16.53 0.88
C PHE A 160 9.95 17.83 0.37
N SER A 161 10.27 18.18 -0.89
CA SER A 161 9.62 19.26 -1.62
C SER A 161 9.72 18.94 -3.11
N ARG A 162 8.66 18.49 -3.74
CA ARG A 162 8.61 17.91 -5.09
C ARG A 162 9.47 16.65 -5.24
N PHE A 163 10.67 16.63 -4.66
CA PHE A 163 11.62 15.52 -4.60
C PHE A 163 12.17 15.38 -3.17
N PRO A 164 12.58 14.17 -2.75
CA PRO A 164 13.28 13.98 -1.48
C PRO A 164 14.67 14.62 -1.54
N LYS A 165 15.06 15.35 -0.49
CA LYS A 165 16.35 16.04 -0.38
C LYS A 165 17.05 15.64 0.90
N ILE A 166 18.39 15.63 0.87
CA ILE A 166 19.22 15.33 2.05
C ILE A 166 20.23 16.46 2.22
N PRO A 167 20.19 17.23 3.32
CA PRO A 167 21.22 18.22 3.60
C PRO A 167 22.60 17.56 3.82
N LYS A 168 23.69 18.15 3.31
CA LYS A 168 25.06 17.65 3.53
C LYS A 168 25.41 17.52 5.02
N SER A 169 24.92 18.43 5.86
CA SER A 169 25.07 18.36 7.31
C SER A 169 24.50 17.08 7.91
N LEU A 170 23.35 16.62 7.38
CA LEU A 170 22.73 15.37 7.83
C LEU A 170 23.52 14.15 7.33
N VAL A 171 24.02 14.19 6.08
CA VAL A 171 24.93 13.16 5.57
C VAL A 171 26.17 13.04 6.45
N ASN A 172 26.80 14.16 6.81
CA ASN A 172 27.97 14.17 7.70
C ASN A 172 27.66 13.61 9.10
N LYS A 173 26.46 13.89 9.63
CA LYS A 173 26.02 13.33 10.92
C LYS A 173 25.91 11.80 10.90
N TYR A 174 25.48 11.23 9.78
CA TYR A 174 25.26 9.78 9.63
C TYR A 174 26.29 9.15 8.69
N ARG A 175 27.50 9.73 8.57
CA ARG A 175 28.51 9.30 7.60
C ARG A 175 29.10 7.92 7.86
N GLU A 176 29.05 7.46 9.09
CA GLU A 176 29.64 6.17 9.49
C GLU A 176 29.05 5.02 8.66
N GLY A 177 29.91 4.23 8.02
CA GLY A 177 29.54 3.10 7.16
C GLY A 177 28.95 3.49 5.81
N LEU A 178 29.10 4.76 5.37
CA LEU A 178 28.65 5.26 4.08
C LEU A 178 29.83 5.67 3.21
N ILE A 179 29.75 5.37 1.91
CA ILE A 179 30.63 5.83 0.86
C ILE A 179 29.84 6.77 -0.06
N ILE A 180 30.36 7.97 -0.30
CA ILE A 180 29.64 9.03 -1.01
C ILE A 180 30.32 9.30 -2.36
N GLY A 181 29.57 9.19 -3.46
CA GLY A 181 30.00 9.44 -4.84
C GLY A 181 29.42 10.72 -5.44
N SER A 182 30.16 11.34 -6.38
CA SER A 182 29.79 12.62 -6.98
C SER A 182 28.62 12.56 -7.99
N ALA A 183 28.19 11.35 -8.34
CA ALA A 183 27.09 11.07 -9.27
C ALA A 183 27.28 11.58 -10.71
N CYS A 184 26.16 11.71 -11.46
CA CYS A 184 26.11 12.02 -12.88
C CYS A 184 26.24 13.54 -13.19
N GLU A 185 25.82 13.94 -14.38
CA GLU A 185 25.80 15.33 -14.84
C GLU A 185 24.90 16.25 -13.99
N ALA A 186 23.93 15.68 -13.27
CA ALA A 186 23.10 16.41 -12.32
C ALA A 186 23.73 16.50 -10.90
N GLY A 187 24.92 15.94 -10.72
CA GLY A 187 25.71 16.04 -9.49
C GLY A 187 26.34 17.43 -9.30
N GLU A 188 26.64 17.77 -8.05
CA GLU A 188 27.18 19.09 -7.69
C GLU A 188 28.54 19.36 -8.35
N LEU A 189 29.44 18.37 -8.37
CA LEU A 189 30.76 18.51 -8.99
C LEU A 189 30.67 18.81 -10.49
N PHE A 190 29.91 17.98 -11.21
CA PHE A 190 29.77 18.15 -12.66
C PHE A 190 29.13 19.51 -12.99
N ARG A 191 28.09 19.91 -12.26
CA ARG A 191 27.45 21.22 -12.43
C ARG A 191 28.39 22.38 -12.12
N ALA A 192 29.18 22.29 -11.04
CA ALA A 192 30.15 23.31 -10.70
C ALA A 192 31.19 23.50 -11.81
N MET A 193 31.65 22.42 -12.44
CA MET A 193 32.59 22.47 -13.53
C MET A 193 31.99 23.07 -14.80
N VAL A 194 30.79 22.63 -15.20
CA VAL A 194 30.09 23.20 -16.37
C VAL A 194 29.79 24.69 -16.19
N ASN A 195 29.52 25.12 -14.96
CA ASN A 195 29.22 26.50 -14.61
C ASN A 195 30.47 27.34 -14.34
N GLY A 196 31.69 26.77 -14.52
CA GLY A 196 32.97 27.47 -14.37
C GLY A 196 33.22 28.01 -12.94
N ARG A 197 32.87 27.21 -11.91
CA ARG A 197 33.13 27.60 -10.53
C ARG A 197 34.63 27.65 -10.22
N SER A 198 35.03 28.45 -9.20
CA SER A 198 36.41 28.63 -8.83
C SER A 198 37.09 27.33 -8.36
N GLU A 199 38.40 27.23 -8.52
CA GLU A 199 39.22 26.12 -8.03
C GLU A 199 39.01 25.84 -6.53
N ALA A 200 38.89 26.89 -5.71
CA ALA A 200 38.63 26.77 -4.27
C ALA A 200 37.26 26.15 -3.99
N GLU A 201 36.23 26.51 -4.75
CA GLU A 201 34.88 25.98 -4.63
C GLU A 201 34.84 24.52 -5.10
N ILE A 202 35.47 24.20 -6.23
CA ILE A 202 35.61 22.82 -6.73
C ILE A 202 36.35 21.95 -5.71
N ALA A 203 37.46 22.44 -5.13
CA ALA A 203 38.18 21.73 -4.09
C ALA A 203 37.31 21.39 -2.87
N ARG A 204 36.52 22.37 -2.39
CA ARG A 204 35.55 22.16 -1.30
C ARG A 204 34.50 21.11 -1.66
N ILE A 205 33.97 21.14 -2.88
CA ILE A 205 32.99 20.17 -3.36
C ILE A 205 33.60 18.77 -3.41
N VAL A 206 34.80 18.62 -4.01
CA VAL A 206 35.51 17.34 -4.12
C VAL A 206 35.79 16.74 -2.74
N SER A 207 36.15 17.59 -1.74
CA SER A 207 36.46 17.12 -0.39
C SER A 207 35.30 16.40 0.30
N PHE A 208 34.06 16.70 -0.07
CA PHE A 208 32.86 16.06 0.47
C PHE A 208 32.71 14.61 0.05
N TYR A 209 33.14 14.25 -1.17
CA TYR A 209 32.98 12.92 -1.76
C TYR A 209 34.12 11.97 -1.41
N ASP A 210 33.82 10.67 -1.32
CA ASP A 210 34.84 9.62 -1.13
C ASP A 210 35.40 9.16 -2.46
N TYR A 211 34.62 9.21 -3.53
CA TYR A 211 35.04 8.94 -4.90
C TYR A 211 34.33 9.89 -5.89
N LEU A 212 34.91 10.04 -7.08
CA LEU A 212 34.34 10.81 -8.16
C LEU A 212 33.85 9.89 -9.28
N GLU A 213 32.90 10.38 -10.08
CA GLU A 213 32.27 9.58 -11.12
C GLU A 213 32.33 10.29 -12.47
N VAL A 214 32.59 9.50 -13.52
CA VAL A 214 32.50 9.90 -14.92
C VAL A 214 31.60 8.93 -15.67
N GLN A 215 30.94 9.42 -16.72
CA GLN A 215 30.02 8.63 -17.52
C GLN A 215 30.36 8.69 -19.01
N PRO A 216 29.84 7.73 -19.82
CA PRO A 216 29.93 7.80 -21.26
C PRO A 216 29.46 9.15 -21.80
N ILE A 217 30.15 9.69 -22.78
CA ILE A 217 29.79 11.03 -23.34
C ILE A 217 28.38 11.03 -23.97
N GLY A 218 27.91 9.86 -24.44
CA GLY A 218 26.57 9.67 -24.95
C GLY A 218 25.47 10.05 -23.95
N ASN A 219 25.69 9.86 -22.64
CA ASN A 219 24.75 10.21 -21.57
C ASN A 219 24.52 11.73 -21.50
N ASN A 220 25.54 12.53 -21.87
CA ASN A 220 25.55 14.00 -21.74
C ASN A 220 25.44 14.73 -23.10
N ARG A 221 25.23 14.00 -24.19
CA ARG A 221 25.17 14.57 -25.56
C ARG A 221 24.09 15.64 -25.70
N PHE A 222 23.00 15.56 -24.94
CA PHE A 222 21.93 16.56 -24.93
C PHE A 222 22.43 17.99 -24.59
N MET A 223 23.57 18.11 -23.89
CA MET A 223 24.15 19.41 -23.54
C MET A 223 24.69 20.16 -24.77
N ILE A 224 25.11 19.44 -25.81
CA ILE A 224 25.58 20.03 -27.08
C ILE A 224 24.42 20.68 -27.82
N GLU A 225 23.22 20.16 -27.67
CA GLU A 225 22.00 20.58 -28.38
C GLU A 225 21.29 21.75 -27.71
N LYS A 226 21.63 22.07 -26.46
CA LYS A 226 20.97 23.12 -25.65
C LYS A 226 21.91 24.34 -25.51
N ASP A 227 21.40 25.52 -25.81
CA ASP A 227 22.16 26.79 -25.69
C ASP A 227 22.52 27.17 -24.24
N ASP A 228 21.91 26.52 -23.27
CA ASP A 228 22.10 26.78 -21.82
C ASP A 228 23.46 26.27 -21.28
N TYR A 229 24.19 25.46 -22.06
CA TYR A 229 25.47 24.88 -21.65
C TYR A 229 26.63 25.42 -22.51
N TYR A 230 27.80 25.56 -21.91
CA TYR A 230 29.05 25.94 -22.61
C TYR A 230 29.70 24.79 -23.37
N VAL A 231 29.06 23.66 -23.47
CA VAL A 231 29.46 22.46 -24.21
C VAL A 231 29.02 22.61 -25.65
N LYS A 232 29.98 22.55 -26.59
CA LYS A 232 29.74 22.79 -28.03
C LYS A 232 29.86 21.53 -28.88
N ASN A 233 30.62 20.54 -28.40
CA ASN A 233 30.94 19.32 -29.15
C ASN A 233 31.31 18.20 -28.17
N GLU A 234 31.50 17.00 -28.71
CA GLU A 234 31.88 15.83 -27.91
C GLU A 234 33.24 15.97 -27.22
N GLU A 235 34.18 16.72 -27.78
CA GLU A 235 35.49 16.92 -27.18
C GLU A 235 35.38 17.74 -25.88
N ASP A 236 34.49 18.71 -25.82
CA ASP A 236 34.20 19.44 -24.56
C ASP A 236 33.73 18.49 -23.45
N LEU A 237 32.90 17.49 -23.80
CA LEU A 237 32.45 16.46 -22.88
C LEU A 237 33.59 15.55 -22.43
N ARG A 238 34.49 15.16 -23.36
CA ARG A 238 35.69 14.40 -23.02
C ARG A 238 36.62 15.19 -22.10
N ASP A 239 36.75 16.49 -22.33
CA ASP A 239 37.58 17.36 -21.49
C ASP A 239 36.99 17.51 -20.08
N LEU A 240 35.69 17.58 -19.91
CA LEU A 240 35.05 17.53 -18.58
C LEU A 240 35.40 16.23 -17.84
N ASN A 241 35.33 15.08 -18.50
CA ASN A 241 35.73 13.80 -17.90
C ASN A 241 37.21 13.78 -17.52
N ARG A 242 38.13 14.28 -18.43
CA ARG A 242 39.56 14.40 -18.12
C ARG A 242 39.82 15.29 -16.91
N ARG A 243 39.12 16.42 -16.79
CA ARG A 243 39.23 17.32 -15.62
C ARG A 243 38.78 16.65 -14.34
N ILE A 244 37.69 15.88 -14.34
CA ILE A 244 37.23 15.10 -13.17
C ILE A 244 38.31 14.07 -12.78
N ILE A 245 38.90 13.37 -13.75
CA ILE A 245 40.00 12.42 -13.51
C ILE A 245 41.21 13.12 -12.89
N ALA A 246 41.63 14.26 -13.45
CA ALA A 246 42.73 15.06 -12.88
C ALA A 246 42.43 15.58 -11.46
N LEU A 247 41.19 15.92 -11.14
CA LEU A 247 40.77 16.26 -9.79
C LEU A 247 40.86 15.04 -8.85
N GLY A 248 40.49 13.86 -9.31
CA GLY A 248 40.68 12.62 -8.56
C GLY A 248 42.13 12.38 -8.20
N GLU A 249 43.02 12.54 -9.14
CA GLU A 249 44.49 12.45 -8.94
C GLU A 249 44.97 13.51 -7.95
N LYS A 250 44.61 14.78 -8.17
CA LYS A 250 45.01 15.94 -7.32
C LYS A 250 44.56 15.76 -5.87
N PHE A 251 43.35 15.25 -5.62
CA PHE A 251 42.79 15.09 -4.29
C PHE A 251 42.86 13.65 -3.74
N SER A 252 43.58 12.76 -4.43
CA SER A 252 43.73 11.35 -4.06
C SER A 252 42.37 10.63 -3.86
N LYS A 253 41.37 10.93 -4.72
CA LYS A 253 40.07 10.29 -4.75
C LYS A 253 40.01 9.31 -5.93
N PRO A 254 39.57 8.07 -5.74
CA PRO A 254 39.34 7.16 -6.88
C PRO A 254 38.26 7.75 -7.80
N VAL A 255 38.48 7.61 -9.11
CA VAL A 255 37.48 7.97 -10.11
C VAL A 255 36.96 6.69 -10.72
N VAL A 256 35.64 6.54 -10.78
CA VAL A 256 34.96 5.37 -11.37
C VAL A 256 34.14 5.77 -12.60
N ALA A 257 34.11 4.88 -13.60
CA ALA A 257 33.24 5.03 -14.75
C ALA A 257 31.98 4.20 -14.57
N THR A 258 30.82 4.85 -14.67
CA THR A 258 29.50 4.20 -14.56
C THR A 258 28.64 4.51 -15.79
N CYS A 259 27.69 3.64 -16.15
CA CYS A 259 26.85 3.83 -17.34
C CYS A 259 25.46 4.40 -17.03
N ASP A 260 25.14 4.67 -15.77
CA ASP A 260 23.84 5.24 -15.33
C ASP A 260 22.61 4.47 -15.88
N VAL A 261 22.55 3.17 -15.58
CA VAL A 261 21.60 2.23 -16.17
C VAL A 261 20.16 2.57 -15.80
N HIS A 262 19.32 2.77 -16.83
CA HIS A 262 17.86 2.98 -16.69
C HIS A 262 17.04 1.89 -17.41
N PHE A 263 17.65 1.11 -18.29
CA PHE A 263 17.06 -0.04 -18.97
C PHE A 263 18.14 -1.07 -19.32
N LEU A 264 17.73 -2.32 -19.54
CA LEU A 264 18.67 -3.43 -19.68
C LEU A 264 19.37 -3.47 -21.04
N ASN A 265 18.61 -3.51 -22.12
CA ASN A 265 19.10 -3.62 -23.48
C ASN A 265 18.86 -2.32 -24.27
N PRO A 266 19.63 -2.02 -25.31
CA PRO A 266 19.43 -0.83 -26.14
C PRO A 266 17.99 -0.69 -26.68
N GLU A 267 17.36 -1.82 -27.06
CA GLU A 267 15.99 -1.86 -27.56
C GLU A 267 14.91 -1.56 -26.53
N ASP A 268 15.21 -1.64 -25.24
CA ASP A 268 14.26 -1.38 -24.13
C ASP A 268 14.01 0.12 -23.93
N GLU A 269 14.78 0.97 -24.61
CA GLU A 269 14.62 2.42 -24.62
C GLU A 269 13.18 2.83 -24.94
N ILE A 270 12.48 2.10 -25.81
CA ILE A 270 11.10 2.40 -26.21
C ILE A 270 10.15 2.38 -24.99
N TYR A 271 10.35 1.50 -24.02
CA TYR A 271 9.51 1.40 -22.82
C TYR A 271 9.71 2.61 -21.91
N ARG A 272 10.96 3.03 -21.70
CA ARG A 272 11.29 4.25 -20.95
C ARG A 272 10.68 5.49 -21.57
N ARG A 273 10.83 5.66 -22.89
CA ARG A 273 10.27 6.74 -23.68
C ARG A 273 8.76 6.85 -23.49
N ILE A 274 8.03 5.75 -23.63
CA ILE A 274 6.56 5.71 -23.49
C ILE A 274 6.14 6.04 -22.06
N ILE A 275 6.83 5.49 -21.05
CA ILE A 275 6.53 5.78 -19.64
C ILE A 275 6.79 7.26 -19.30
N MET A 276 7.87 7.84 -19.80
CA MET A 276 8.18 9.26 -19.62
C MET A 276 7.12 10.13 -20.29
N ALA A 277 6.75 9.85 -21.54
CA ALA A 277 5.67 10.53 -22.22
C ALA A 277 4.34 10.43 -21.46
N GLY A 278 4.00 9.24 -20.95
CA GLY A 278 2.82 9.02 -20.11
C GLY A 278 2.82 9.77 -18.78
N LYS A 279 4.00 10.18 -18.30
CA LYS A 279 4.19 11.04 -17.11
C LYS A 279 4.26 12.53 -17.45
N GLY A 280 4.18 12.91 -18.74
CA GLY A 280 4.16 14.30 -19.21
C GLY A 280 5.54 14.94 -19.36
N PHE A 281 6.60 14.15 -19.59
CA PHE A 281 7.92 14.71 -19.94
C PHE A 281 7.96 15.12 -21.41
N ASP A 282 8.28 16.38 -21.67
CA ASP A 282 8.29 16.95 -23.03
C ASP A 282 9.45 16.41 -23.88
N ASP A 283 10.56 16.00 -23.26
CA ASP A 283 11.77 15.48 -23.88
C ASP A 283 11.82 13.95 -23.95
N ALA A 284 10.68 13.28 -23.75
CA ALA A 284 10.58 11.83 -23.75
C ALA A 284 11.14 11.15 -25.00
N ASP A 285 11.08 11.81 -26.18
CA ASP A 285 11.61 11.31 -27.44
C ASP A 285 13.13 11.42 -27.58
N ASN A 286 13.79 12.19 -26.71
CA ASN A 286 15.25 12.40 -26.72
C ASN A 286 15.91 11.55 -25.60
N GLN A 287 16.09 10.26 -25.86
CA GLN A 287 16.65 9.33 -24.90
C GLN A 287 18.17 9.24 -25.03
N ALA A 288 18.87 9.30 -23.89
CA ALA A 288 20.28 8.96 -23.80
C ALA A 288 20.45 7.42 -23.78
N PRO A 289 21.63 6.89 -24.18
CA PRO A 289 21.90 5.45 -24.23
C PRO A 289 22.18 4.84 -22.84
N LEU A 290 21.19 4.89 -21.95
CA LEU A 290 21.30 4.51 -20.54
C LEU A 290 21.03 3.01 -20.33
N TYR A 291 21.56 2.15 -21.20
CA TYR A 291 21.45 0.69 -21.05
C TYR A 291 22.64 0.11 -20.27
N LEU A 292 22.53 -1.14 -19.86
CA LEU A 292 23.60 -1.83 -19.16
C LEU A 292 24.74 -2.17 -20.14
N HIS A 293 25.84 -1.46 -20.03
CA HIS A 293 27.04 -1.74 -20.81
C HIS A 293 27.82 -2.90 -20.21
N THR A 294 28.40 -3.73 -21.08
CA THR A 294 29.43 -4.71 -20.69
C THR A 294 30.73 -4.00 -20.37
N THR A 295 31.68 -4.72 -19.75
CA THR A 295 33.04 -4.18 -19.48
C THR A 295 33.72 -3.74 -20.75
N GLU A 296 33.63 -4.53 -21.84
CA GLU A 296 34.20 -4.21 -23.14
C GLU A 296 33.60 -2.92 -23.74
N GLU A 297 32.27 -2.78 -23.66
CA GLU A 297 31.59 -1.57 -24.13
C GLU A 297 32.03 -0.35 -23.30
N MET A 298 32.09 -0.47 -21.97
CA MET A 298 32.57 0.61 -21.11
C MET A 298 34.03 0.98 -21.40
N LEU A 299 34.94 0.03 -21.62
CA LEU A 299 36.32 0.30 -22.02
C LEU A 299 36.36 1.03 -23.35
N HIS A 300 35.52 0.69 -24.32
CA HIS A 300 35.41 1.37 -25.60
C HIS A 300 34.91 2.81 -25.46
N GLU A 301 33.95 3.08 -24.62
CA GLU A 301 33.42 4.43 -24.33
C GLU A 301 34.51 5.38 -23.83
N PHE A 302 35.53 4.85 -23.17
CA PHE A 302 36.66 5.61 -22.59
C PHE A 302 37.99 5.46 -23.32
N ASP A 303 38.02 4.89 -24.55
CA ASP A 303 39.23 4.70 -25.38
C ASP A 303 40.06 5.98 -25.56
N TYR A 304 39.40 7.15 -25.57
CA TYR A 304 40.06 8.45 -25.72
C TYR A 304 40.98 8.82 -24.53
N LEU A 305 40.96 8.09 -23.44
CA LEU A 305 41.86 8.26 -22.28
C LEU A 305 43.14 7.41 -22.39
N GLY A 306 43.20 6.49 -23.35
CA GLY A 306 44.21 5.44 -23.46
C GLY A 306 43.87 4.21 -22.60
N SER A 307 44.38 3.05 -23.01
CA SER A 307 43.98 1.74 -22.41
C SER A 307 44.17 1.66 -20.91
N ASP A 308 45.32 2.17 -20.39
CA ASP A 308 45.65 2.02 -18.97
C ASP A 308 44.71 2.85 -18.08
N LYS A 309 44.41 4.11 -18.49
CA LYS A 309 43.49 4.97 -17.73
C LYS A 309 42.05 4.51 -17.85
N ALA A 310 41.61 4.05 -19.02
CA ALA A 310 40.29 3.46 -19.19
C ALA A 310 40.13 2.22 -18.29
N TYR A 311 41.13 1.32 -18.26
CA TYR A 311 41.08 0.14 -17.40
C TYR A 311 41.07 0.50 -15.92
N GLU A 312 41.86 1.50 -15.51
CA GLU A 312 41.88 2.00 -14.12
C GLU A 312 40.50 2.42 -13.65
N ILE A 313 39.80 3.28 -14.42
CA ILE A 313 38.50 3.85 -13.99
C ILE A 313 37.34 2.89 -14.18
N VAL A 314 37.34 2.02 -15.18
CA VAL A 314 36.27 1.07 -15.49
C VAL A 314 36.36 -0.18 -14.62
N VAL A 315 37.59 -0.72 -14.40
CA VAL A 315 37.77 -2.01 -13.76
C VAL A 315 38.40 -1.89 -12.37
N GLU A 316 39.57 -1.27 -12.25
CA GLU A 316 40.30 -1.28 -10.99
C GLU A 316 39.60 -0.47 -9.89
N ASN A 317 39.20 0.76 -10.21
CA ASN A 317 38.63 1.66 -9.22
C ASN A 317 37.20 1.24 -8.83
N THR A 318 36.38 0.67 -9.74
CA THR A 318 35.10 0.10 -9.42
C THR A 318 35.23 -1.07 -8.45
N ASN A 319 36.20 -1.97 -8.68
CA ASN A 319 36.52 -3.04 -7.74
C ASN A 319 37.09 -2.53 -6.42
N LYS A 320 37.87 -1.43 -6.39
CA LYS A 320 38.32 -0.81 -5.12
C LYS A 320 37.13 -0.37 -4.28
N ILE A 321 36.16 0.30 -4.89
CA ILE A 321 34.93 0.72 -4.18
C ILE A 321 34.13 -0.49 -3.68
N LEU A 322 33.95 -1.52 -4.53
CA LEU A 322 33.28 -2.76 -4.12
C LEU A 322 33.94 -3.41 -2.91
N ASN A 323 35.29 -3.49 -2.92
CA ASN A 323 36.09 -4.10 -1.85
C ASN A 323 36.07 -3.29 -0.52
N MET A 324 35.58 -2.05 -0.52
CA MET A 324 35.32 -1.27 0.69
C MET A 324 34.00 -1.64 1.37
N CYS A 325 33.14 -2.40 0.69
CA CYS A 325 31.84 -2.80 1.19
C CYS A 325 31.90 -4.21 1.79
N GLU A 326 31.28 -4.39 2.95
CA GLU A 326 31.02 -5.70 3.56
C GLU A 326 29.84 -6.38 2.85
N ASP A 327 29.66 -7.69 3.08
CA ASP A 327 28.43 -8.37 2.66
C ASP A 327 27.26 -7.89 3.50
N ILE A 328 26.39 -7.10 2.88
CA ILE A 328 25.23 -6.49 3.55
C ILE A 328 23.94 -7.09 2.99
N ILE A 329 23.00 -7.43 3.87
CA ILE A 329 21.66 -7.85 3.49
C ILE A 329 20.71 -6.66 3.64
N PRO A 330 20.13 -6.13 2.54
CA PRO A 330 19.22 -4.96 2.61
C PRO A 330 18.03 -5.16 3.52
N VAL A 331 17.43 -6.36 3.50
CA VAL A 331 16.35 -6.76 4.40
C VAL A 331 16.88 -7.84 5.34
N ARG A 332 16.99 -7.53 6.62
CA ARG A 332 17.52 -8.47 7.62
C ARG A 332 16.72 -9.76 7.65
N PRO A 333 17.36 -10.93 7.89
CA PRO A 333 16.67 -12.23 7.79
C PRO A 333 15.92 -12.64 9.06
N ASP A 334 16.20 -12.01 10.21
CA ASP A 334 15.66 -12.41 11.50
C ASP A 334 14.23 -11.95 11.73
N LYS A 335 13.44 -12.84 12.34
CA LYS A 335 12.06 -12.53 12.75
C LYS A 335 12.07 -11.85 14.13
N ARG A 336 11.35 -10.73 14.21
CA ARG A 336 11.27 -9.90 15.42
C ARG A 336 9.80 -9.69 15.82
N PRO A 337 9.15 -10.67 16.46
CA PRO A 337 7.78 -10.51 16.93
C PRO A 337 7.73 -9.55 18.13
N PRO A 338 6.62 -8.79 18.29
CA PRO A 338 6.42 -7.98 19.48
C PRO A 338 6.28 -8.86 20.73
N VAL A 339 6.61 -8.29 21.89
CA VAL A 339 6.51 -8.97 23.18
C VAL A 339 5.52 -8.23 24.09
N ILE A 340 4.61 -8.96 24.71
CA ILE A 340 3.74 -8.46 25.78
C ILE A 340 4.02 -9.32 27.01
N GLU A 341 4.45 -8.69 28.10
CA GLU A 341 4.76 -9.40 29.34
C GLU A 341 3.54 -10.19 29.85
N ASN A 342 3.78 -11.40 30.32
CA ASN A 342 2.77 -12.30 30.87
C ASN A 342 1.62 -12.66 29.92
N SER A 343 1.79 -12.49 28.59
CA SER A 343 0.75 -12.78 27.60
C SER A 343 0.18 -14.20 27.70
N ASP A 344 0.99 -15.20 27.99
CA ASP A 344 0.57 -16.59 28.13
C ASP A 344 -0.39 -16.78 29.31
N GLN A 345 -0.06 -16.23 30.46
CA GLN A 345 -0.90 -16.30 31.66
C GLN A 345 -2.17 -15.46 31.49
N MET A 346 -2.05 -14.28 30.85
CA MET A 346 -3.20 -13.41 30.56
C MET A 346 -4.20 -14.12 29.65
N LEU A 347 -3.75 -14.72 28.55
CA LEU A 347 -4.60 -15.43 27.60
C LEU A 347 -5.31 -16.62 28.29
N ARG A 348 -4.56 -17.43 29.01
CA ARG A 348 -5.12 -18.58 29.77
C ARG A 348 -6.19 -18.11 30.73
N THR A 349 -5.91 -17.11 31.57
CA THR A 349 -6.84 -16.58 32.58
C THR A 349 -8.12 -16.03 31.94
N ILE A 350 -7.98 -15.25 30.86
CA ILE A 350 -9.14 -14.69 30.13
C ILE A 350 -10.03 -15.81 29.59
N CYS A 351 -9.45 -16.81 28.93
CA CYS A 351 -10.19 -17.88 28.29
C CYS A 351 -10.84 -18.81 29.32
N GLU A 352 -10.15 -19.20 30.38
CA GLU A 352 -10.68 -20.05 31.44
C GLU A 352 -11.83 -19.36 32.21
N ASN A 353 -11.66 -18.10 32.60
CA ASN A 353 -12.71 -17.34 33.27
C ASN A 353 -13.98 -17.22 32.41
N ARG A 354 -13.81 -16.90 31.12
CA ARG A 354 -14.95 -16.79 30.20
C ARG A 354 -15.62 -18.12 29.93
N ALA A 355 -14.86 -19.20 29.85
CA ALA A 355 -15.41 -20.56 29.72
C ALA A 355 -16.22 -20.95 30.96
N LEU A 356 -15.71 -20.69 32.18
CA LEU A 356 -16.42 -20.94 33.43
C LEU A 356 -17.70 -20.10 33.57
N GLU A 357 -17.64 -18.83 33.15
CA GLU A 357 -18.82 -17.96 33.12
C GLU A 357 -19.92 -18.50 32.20
N LEU A 358 -19.56 -19.01 31.03
CA LEU A 358 -20.49 -19.46 30.01
C LEU A 358 -21.00 -20.89 30.25
N TYR A 359 -20.12 -21.82 30.61
CA TYR A 359 -20.42 -23.25 30.72
C TYR A 359 -20.55 -23.77 32.18
N GLY A 360 -20.24 -22.91 33.17
CA GLY A 360 -20.32 -23.25 34.59
C GLY A 360 -19.08 -23.97 35.15
N ASN A 361 -19.10 -24.25 36.45
CA ASN A 361 -18.01 -24.93 37.14
C ASN A 361 -18.55 -26.22 37.81
N PRO A 362 -18.01 -27.42 37.47
CA PRO A 362 -16.90 -27.69 36.57
C PRO A 362 -17.28 -27.53 35.08
N LEU A 363 -16.28 -27.27 34.24
CA LEU A 363 -16.47 -27.26 32.80
C LEU A 363 -16.89 -28.64 32.27
N PRO A 364 -17.76 -28.72 31.24
CA PRO A 364 -17.99 -29.97 30.49
C PRO A 364 -16.65 -30.48 29.91
N GLU A 365 -16.44 -31.80 29.93
CA GLU A 365 -15.18 -32.40 29.53
C GLU A 365 -14.76 -32.03 28.11
N ILE A 366 -15.71 -32.10 27.16
CA ILE A 366 -15.48 -31.72 25.76
C ILE A 366 -15.01 -30.26 25.60
N VAL A 367 -15.54 -29.34 26.41
CA VAL A 367 -15.16 -27.92 26.44
C VAL A 367 -13.78 -27.74 27.00
N LYS A 368 -13.49 -28.44 28.12
CA LYS A 368 -12.21 -28.40 28.80
C LYS A 368 -11.08 -28.96 27.91
N GLU A 369 -11.27 -30.16 27.36
CA GLU A 369 -10.29 -30.76 26.44
C GLU A 369 -9.98 -29.92 25.24
N ARG A 370 -11.01 -29.32 24.61
CA ARG A 370 -10.84 -28.44 23.48
C ARG A 370 -10.05 -27.19 23.87
N LEU A 371 -10.39 -26.54 24.96
CA LEU A 371 -9.72 -25.33 25.44
C LEU A 371 -8.27 -25.60 25.83
N ASP A 372 -8.02 -26.66 26.62
CA ASP A 372 -6.67 -27.03 27.03
C ASP A 372 -5.77 -27.38 25.85
N ARG A 373 -6.28 -28.12 24.87
CA ARG A 373 -5.54 -28.45 23.63
C ARG A 373 -5.18 -27.20 22.83
N GLU A 374 -6.13 -26.29 22.66
CA GLU A 374 -5.86 -25.05 21.92
C GLU A 374 -4.88 -24.13 22.65
N LEU A 375 -5.09 -23.84 23.92
CA LEU A 375 -4.21 -23.00 24.73
C LEU A 375 -2.78 -23.56 24.79
N ASN A 376 -2.63 -24.87 24.96
CA ASN A 376 -1.31 -25.48 24.96
C ASN A 376 -0.61 -25.34 23.62
N SER A 377 -1.32 -25.51 22.49
CA SER A 377 -0.77 -25.30 21.16
C SER A 377 -0.38 -23.82 20.92
N ILE A 378 -1.25 -22.89 21.30
CA ILE A 378 -1.02 -21.44 21.13
C ILE A 378 0.20 -20.98 21.95
N ILE A 379 0.25 -21.37 23.24
CA ILE A 379 1.30 -20.94 24.17
C ILE A 379 2.66 -21.56 23.80
N SER A 380 2.69 -22.87 23.52
CA SER A 380 3.94 -23.56 23.19
C SER A 380 4.58 -23.07 21.89
N ASN A 381 3.80 -22.52 20.96
CA ASN A 381 4.29 -21.92 19.73
C ASN A 381 4.52 -20.40 19.82
N GLY A 382 4.29 -19.77 20.98
CA GLY A 382 4.56 -18.35 21.21
C GLY A 382 3.53 -17.40 20.56
N TYR A 383 2.31 -17.86 20.29
CA TYR A 383 1.28 -17.06 19.63
C TYR A 383 0.37 -16.26 20.56
N SER A 384 0.54 -16.38 21.87
CA SER A 384 -0.29 -15.69 22.87
C SER A 384 -0.34 -14.17 22.67
N VAL A 385 0.79 -13.59 22.29
CA VAL A 385 0.89 -12.13 22.02
C VAL A 385 -0.10 -11.70 20.96
N MET A 386 -0.23 -12.45 19.87
CA MET A 386 -1.16 -12.14 18.76
C MET A 386 -2.62 -12.17 19.24
N TYR A 387 -2.97 -13.15 20.04
CA TYR A 387 -4.31 -13.25 20.64
C TYR A 387 -4.60 -12.08 21.59
N ILE A 388 -3.65 -11.71 22.45
CA ILE A 388 -3.82 -10.57 23.38
C ILE A 388 -3.96 -9.24 22.64
N ILE A 389 -3.21 -9.04 21.54
CA ILE A 389 -3.33 -7.85 20.70
C ILE A 389 -4.75 -7.79 20.09
N ALA A 390 -5.17 -8.88 19.46
CA ALA A 390 -6.49 -8.97 18.84
C ALA A 390 -7.61 -8.75 19.88
N GLN A 391 -7.50 -9.38 21.04
CA GLN A 391 -8.44 -9.22 22.16
C GLN A 391 -8.56 -7.76 22.60
N LYS A 392 -7.42 -7.07 22.82
CA LYS A 392 -7.43 -5.66 23.23
C LYS A 392 -8.08 -4.76 22.19
N LEU A 393 -7.78 -4.98 20.90
CA LEU A 393 -8.36 -4.21 19.80
C LEU A 393 -9.89 -4.43 19.70
N VAL A 394 -10.34 -5.67 19.75
CA VAL A 394 -11.77 -6.02 19.66
C VAL A 394 -12.53 -5.48 20.87
N TRP A 395 -12.03 -5.69 22.07
CA TRP A 395 -12.69 -5.20 23.29
C TRP A 395 -12.82 -3.69 23.28
N LYS A 396 -11.75 -2.97 22.90
CA LYS A 396 -11.80 -1.51 22.80
C LYS A 396 -12.85 -1.01 21.79
N SER A 397 -12.96 -1.69 20.64
CA SER A 397 -13.96 -1.35 19.63
C SER A 397 -15.39 -1.61 20.13
N ASN A 398 -15.62 -2.75 20.79
CA ASN A 398 -16.91 -3.11 21.35
C ASN A 398 -17.31 -2.17 22.51
N ASP A 399 -16.38 -1.80 23.40
CA ASP A 399 -16.62 -0.83 24.48
C ASP A 399 -17.02 0.56 23.94
N ASP A 400 -16.45 0.94 22.78
CA ASP A 400 -16.81 2.19 22.08
C ASP A 400 -18.11 2.02 21.23
N GLY A 401 -18.74 0.84 21.28
CA GLY A 401 -20.04 0.54 20.66
C GLY A 401 -19.96 0.08 19.19
N TYR A 402 -18.80 -0.31 18.71
CA TYR A 402 -18.62 -0.80 17.33
C TYR A 402 -18.27 -2.28 17.33
N LEU A 403 -19.22 -3.11 16.90
CA LEU A 403 -19.02 -4.55 16.77
C LEU A 403 -17.91 -4.87 15.75
N VAL A 404 -17.08 -5.87 16.06
CA VAL A 404 -16.01 -6.33 15.17
C VAL A 404 -16.39 -7.69 14.59
N GLY A 405 -16.32 -7.81 13.27
CA GLY A 405 -16.46 -9.09 12.57
C GLY A 405 -15.13 -9.80 12.44
N SER A 406 -15.11 -11.11 12.64
CA SER A 406 -13.94 -11.92 12.30
C SER A 406 -13.96 -12.33 10.81
N ARG A 407 -12.78 -12.51 10.23
CA ARG A 407 -12.63 -13.08 8.88
C ARG A 407 -11.51 -14.11 8.85
N GLY A 408 -11.37 -14.83 7.75
CA GLY A 408 -10.35 -15.87 7.65
C GLY A 408 -10.65 -17.07 8.56
N SER A 409 -9.64 -17.60 9.19
CA SER A 409 -9.70 -18.85 9.97
C SER A 409 -9.74 -18.67 11.49
N VAL A 410 -9.71 -17.45 12.01
CA VAL A 410 -9.69 -17.20 13.47
C VAL A 410 -10.91 -17.78 14.20
N GLY A 411 -12.09 -17.80 13.55
CA GLY A 411 -13.30 -18.42 14.11
C GLY A 411 -13.24 -19.96 14.24
N SER A 412 -12.15 -20.60 13.82
CA SER A 412 -11.88 -22.02 14.11
C SER A 412 -11.28 -22.25 15.51
N SER A 413 -10.85 -21.17 16.19
CA SER A 413 -10.25 -21.24 17.53
C SER A 413 -11.28 -20.96 18.62
N PHE A 414 -11.52 -21.94 19.48
CA PHE A 414 -12.36 -21.79 20.67
C PHE A 414 -11.72 -20.86 21.70
N ALA A 415 -10.39 -20.86 21.80
CA ALA A 415 -9.66 -19.89 22.61
C ALA A 415 -9.90 -18.45 22.13
N ALA A 416 -9.99 -18.21 20.81
CA ALA A 416 -10.36 -16.91 20.27
C ALA A 416 -11.80 -16.49 20.63
N THR A 417 -12.74 -17.45 20.64
CA THR A 417 -14.11 -17.21 21.09
C THR A 417 -14.15 -16.85 22.57
N MET A 418 -13.43 -17.60 23.41
CA MET A 418 -13.36 -17.34 24.86
C MET A 418 -12.61 -16.04 25.17
N ALA A 419 -11.62 -15.68 24.40
CA ALA A 419 -10.94 -14.38 24.51
C ALA A 419 -11.80 -13.19 24.00
N GLY A 420 -12.97 -13.44 23.41
CA GLY A 420 -13.84 -12.40 22.86
C GLY A 420 -13.30 -11.76 21.59
N ILE A 421 -12.46 -12.47 20.82
CA ILE A 421 -11.94 -12.02 19.53
C ILE A 421 -12.95 -12.28 18.40
N THR A 422 -13.69 -13.38 18.49
CA THR A 422 -14.71 -13.79 17.52
C THR A 422 -15.97 -14.26 18.22
N GLU A 423 -17.12 -14.07 17.55
CA GLU A 423 -18.42 -14.59 18.00
C GLU A 423 -18.68 -16.02 17.52
N VAL A 424 -17.90 -16.51 16.56
CA VAL A 424 -18.05 -17.86 16.02
C VAL A 424 -17.62 -18.88 17.08
N ASN A 425 -18.56 -19.70 17.54
CA ASN A 425 -18.25 -20.82 18.46
C ASN A 425 -17.95 -22.08 17.63
N PRO A 426 -16.69 -22.55 17.57
CA PRO A 426 -16.31 -23.69 16.72
C PRO A 426 -16.62 -25.06 17.31
N LEU A 427 -17.15 -25.13 18.50
CA LEU A 427 -17.55 -26.41 19.10
C LEU A 427 -18.64 -27.11 18.24
N SER A 428 -18.80 -28.41 18.41
CA SER A 428 -19.93 -29.15 17.82
C SER A 428 -21.26 -28.53 18.26
N PRO A 429 -22.34 -28.68 17.47
CA PRO A 429 -23.69 -28.27 17.89
C PRO A 429 -24.06 -28.82 19.27
N HIS A 430 -24.61 -27.99 20.13
CA HIS A 430 -25.00 -28.36 21.48
C HIS A 430 -26.05 -27.43 22.07
N TYR A 431 -26.77 -27.94 23.06
CA TYR A 431 -27.63 -27.15 23.90
C TYR A 431 -26.91 -26.73 25.19
N LEU A 432 -27.19 -25.48 25.62
CA LEU A 432 -26.64 -24.93 26.85
C LEU A 432 -27.71 -24.13 27.58
N CYS A 433 -27.92 -24.44 28.88
CA CYS A 433 -28.84 -23.65 29.71
C CYS A 433 -28.15 -22.39 30.25
N PRO A 434 -28.67 -21.18 29.96
CA PRO A 434 -28.05 -19.94 30.45
C PRO A 434 -28.17 -19.74 31.95
N LYS A 435 -29.05 -20.51 32.65
CA LYS A 435 -29.31 -20.35 34.08
C LYS A 435 -28.61 -21.40 34.95
N CYS A 436 -28.66 -22.68 34.57
CA CYS A 436 -28.15 -23.74 35.39
C CYS A 436 -27.02 -24.54 34.77
N TYR A 437 -26.49 -24.08 33.62
CA TYR A 437 -25.35 -24.66 32.92
C TYR A 437 -25.55 -26.11 32.46
N TYR A 438 -26.82 -26.61 32.45
CA TYR A 438 -27.11 -27.89 31.83
C TYR A 438 -26.67 -27.82 30.35
N ASN A 439 -25.93 -28.85 29.92
CA ASN A 439 -25.46 -28.93 28.55
C ASN A 439 -25.71 -30.32 27.95
N GLU A 440 -25.78 -30.38 26.62
CA GLU A 440 -26.12 -31.60 25.90
C GLU A 440 -25.36 -31.59 24.54
N PHE A 441 -24.32 -32.44 24.44
CA PHE A 441 -23.49 -32.56 23.26
C PHE A 441 -23.74 -33.84 22.46
N ASP A 442 -24.29 -34.91 23.09
CA ASP A 442 -24.28 -36.25 22.52
C ASP A 442 -25.69 -36.86 22.30
N SER A 443 -26.79 -36.10 22.48
CA SER A 443 -28.13 -36.61 22.24
C SER A 443 -28.38 -36.91 20.76
N GLU A 444 -29.35 -37.80 20.48
CA GLU A 444 -29.74 -38.13 19.10
C GLU A 444 -30.20 -36.90 18.32
N ASP A 445 -30.79 -35.91 18.98
CA ASP A 445 -31.22 -34.66 18.37
C ASP A 445 -30.01 -33.82 17.94
N VAL A 446 -28.96 -33.75 18.77
CA VAL A 446 -27.71 -33.04 18.45
C VAL A 446 -26.94 -33.69 17.32
N LYS A 447 -26.83 -35.04 17.33
CA LYS A 447 -26.10 -35.82 16.32
C LYS A 447 -26.65 -35.62 14.90
N LYS A 448 -27.96 -35.37 14.76
CA LYS A 448 -28.57 -35.08 13.46
C LYS A 448 -28.05 -33.79 12.81
N PHE A 449 -27.52 -32.88 13.61
CA PHE A 449 -26.98 -31.59 13.17
C PHE A 449 -25.43 -31.54 13.14
N ALA A 450 -24.76 -32.67 13.32
CA ALA A 450 -23.31 -32.76 13.16
C ALA A 450 -22.85 -32.24 11.79
N GLY A 451 -21.78 -31.46 11.74
CA GLY A 451 -21.32 -30.75 10.53
C GLY A 451 -22.16 -29.54 10.13
N GLY A 452 -23.27 -29.25 10.87
CA GLY A 452 -24.15 -28.11 10.65
C GLY A 452 -23.91 -26.95 11.61
N ALA A 453 -25.01 -26.33 12.08
CA ALA A 453 -24.97 -25.23 13.06
C ALA A 453 -25.96 -25.51 14.20
N GLY A 454 -25.58 -25.18 15.43
CA GLY A 454 -26.44 -25.35 16.60
C GLY A 454 -27.76 -24.57 16.50
N CYS A 455 -27.78 -23.38 15.91
CA CYS A 455 -28.97 -22.58 15.72
C CYS A 455 -30.07 -23.28 14.86
N ASP A 456 -29.67 -24.28 14.05
CA ASP A 456 -30.62 -25.05 13.23
C ASP A 456 -31.37 -26.15 14.05
N MET A 457 -30.91 -26.45 15.28
CA MET A 457 -31.58 -27.45 16.16
C MET A 457 -32.93 -26.95 16.60
N PRO A 458 -33.87 -27.83 16.87
CA PRO A 458 -35.21 -27.47 17.40
C PRO A 458 -35.08 -26.82 18.78
N ASP A 459 -36.05 -25.96 19.11
CA ASP A 459 -36.14 -25.36 20.43
C ASP A 459 -36.38 -26.41 21.51
N LYS A 460 -35.67 -26.27 22.61
CA LYS A 460 -35.73 -27.23 23.74
C LYS A 460 -35.76 -26.48 25.07
N ILE A 461 -36.49 -27.05 26.02
CA ILE A 461 -36.54 -26.53 27.40
C ILE A 461 -35.61 -27.32 28.28
N CYS A 462 -34.89 -26.64 29.17
CA CYS A 462 -33.97 -27.25 30.11
C CYS A 462 -34.71 -28.23 31.05
N PRO A 463 -34.31 -29.48 31.09
CA PRO A 463 -34.94 -30.48 31.96
C PRO A 463 -34.67 -30.26 33.47
N ARG A 464 -33.66 -29.43 33.81
CA ARG A 464 -33.30 -29.12 35.20
C ARG A 464 -34.05 -27.92 35.78
N CYS A 465 -34.20 -26.84 35.01
CA CYS A 465 -34.71 -25.55 35.52
C CYS A 465 -35.81 -24.91 34.71
N GLY A 466 -36.26 -25.54 33.63
CA GLY A 466 -37.41 -25.05 32.82
C GLY A 466 -37.11 -23.82 31.92
N HIS A 467 -35.85 -23.36 31.82
CA HIS A 467 -35.52 -22.28 30.94
C HIS A 467 -35.30 -22.77 29.49
N LYS A 468 -35.55 -21.89 28.50
CA LYS A 468 -35.21 -22.17 27.10
C LYS A 468 -33.67 -22.38 26.97
N LEU A 469 -33.25 -23.45 26.30
CA LEU A 469 -31.85 -23.75 26.06
C LEU A 469 -31.32 -22.90 24.90
N ASN A 470 -30.10 -22.38 25.06
CA ASN A 470 -29.33 -21.80 23.95
C ASN A 470 -28.83 -22.92 23.03
N LYS A 471 -28.82 -22.62 21.74
CA LYS A 471 -28.41 -23.51 20.65
C LYS A 471 -27.09 -22.96 20.06
N MET A 472 -25.98 -23.65 20.26
CA MET A 472 -24.63 -23.14 19.99
C MET A 472 -23.82 -24.12 19.16
N GLY A 473 -22.76 -23.62 18.55
CA GLY A 473 -21.72 -24.41 17.86
C GLY A 473 -21.88 -24.45 16.33
N PHE A 474 -20.77 -24.40 15.64
CA PHE A 474 -20.67 -24.44 14.16
C PHE A 474 -19.88 -25.65 13.65
N ASP A 475 -19.37 -26.50 14.53
CA ASP A 475 -18.60 -27.71 14.18
C ASP A 475 -17.40 -27.43 13.27
N ILE A 476 -16.43 -26.67 13.78
CA ILE A 476 -15.24 -26.26 13.04
C ILE A 476 -13.99 -26.80 13.73
N PRO A 477 -13.14 -27.58 13.02
CA PRO A 477 -11.91 -28.10 13.61
C PRO A 477 -10.85 -27.01 13.79
N PHE A 478 -10.13 -27.05 14.93
CA PHE A 478 -9.05 -26.11 15.25
C PHE A 478 -7.86 -26.24 14.28
N GLU A 479 -7.62 -27.44 13.81
CA GLU A 479 -6.50 -27.78 12.95
C GLU A 479 -6.49 -26.98 11.62
N THR A 480 -7.64 -26.52 11.15
CA THR A 480 -7.72 -25.65 9.99
C THR A 480 -7.09 -24.27 10.24
N PHE A 481 -6.91 -23.88 11.50
CA PHE A 481 -6.27 -22.62 11.88
C PHE A 481 -4.75 -22.74 12.02
N LEU A 482 -4.26 -23.57 12.92
CA LEU A 482 -2.84 -23.71 13.24
C LEU A 482 -2.17 -24.99 12.70
N GLY A 483 -2.92 -25.88 12.08
CA GLY A 483 -2.45 -27.23 11.72
C GLY A 483 -2.41 -28.18 12.90
N PHE A 484 -2.10 -29.45 12.64
CA PHE A 484 -2.02 -30.49 13.69
C PHE A 484 -0.83 -30.32 14.65
N LYS A 485 0.28 -29.73 14.17
CA LYS A 485 1.50 -29.49 14.96
C LYS A 485 1.61 -28.05 15.48
N GLY A 486 0.62 -27.20 15.21
CA GLY A 486 0.69 -25.78 15.57
C GLY A 486 1.77 -24.98 14.85
N ASN A 487 2.34 -25.51 13.77
CA ASN A 487 3.46 -24.91 13.03
C ASN A 487 3.02 -23.90 11.96
N LYS A 488 1.72 -23.74 11.76
CA LYS A 488 1.17 -22.69 10.91
C LYS A 488 0.92 -21.44 11.74
N GLU A 489 1.56 -20.33 11.38
CA GLU A 489 1.35 -19.05 12.07
C GLU A 489 -0.12 -18.61 11.98
N PRO A 490 -0.74 -18.18 13.09
CA PRO A 490 -2.12 -17.71 13.08
C PRO A 490 -2.25 -16.38 12.32
N ASP A 491 -3.24 -16.32 11.46
CA ASP A 491 -3.64 -15.10 10.76
C ASP A 491 -4.96 -14.62 11.38
N ILE A 492 -4.89 -13.55 12.18
CA ILE A 492 -6.05 -13.01 12.91
C ILE A 492 -6.52 -11.74 12.19
N ASP A 493 -7.36 -11.95 11.20
CA ASP A 493 -7.97 -10.88 10.42
C ASP A 493 -9.26 -10.38 11.06
N LEU A 494 -9.41 -9.07 11.20
CA LEU A 494 -10.55 -8.44 11.88
C LEU A 494 -11.16 -7.34 11.01
N ASN A 495 -12.51 -7.38 10.89
CA ASN A 495 -13.30 -6.39 10.19
C ASN A 495 -13.86 -5.37 11.18
N PHE A 496 -13.27 -4.21 11.23
CA PHE A 496 -13.74 -3.08 12.02
C PHE A 496 -14.71 -2.23 11.20
N SER A 497 -15.56 -1.45 11.87
CA SER A 497 -16.32 -0.41 11.18
C SER A 497 -15.38 0.56 10.46
N ASN A 498 -15.71 0.96 9.23
CA ASN A 498 -14.95 1.98 8.50
C ASN A 498 -14.79 3.28 9.30
N GLU A 499 -15.79 3.65 10.08
CA GLU A 499 -15.76 4.86 10.92
C GLU A 499 -14.85 4.72 12.15
N TYR A 500 -14.62 3.48 12.60
CA TYR A 500 -13.80 3.18 13.77
C TYR A 500 -12.36 2.81 13.41
N GLN A 501 -12.08 2.41 12.18
CA GLN A 501 -10.78 1.87 11.75
C GLN A 501 -9.60 2.77 12.14
N SER A 502 -9.70 4.07 11.95
CA SER A 502 -8.62 5.01 12.29
C SER A 502 -8.36 5.07 13.81
N LYS A 503 -9.39 4.93 14.63
CA LYS A 503 -9.25 4.84 16.10
C LYS A 503 -8.59 3.53 16.50
N ALA A 504 -8.96 2.41 15.87
CA ALA A 504 -8.32 1.12 16.10
C ALA A 504 -6.83 1.14 15.71
N HIS A 505 -6.48 1.79 14.60
CA HIS A 505 -5.08 2.03 14.23
C HIS A 505 -4.33 2.85 15.30
N SER A 506 -4.92 3.96 15.76
CA SER A 506 -4.29 4.78 16.81
C SER A 506 -4.17 4.04 18.15
N PHE A 507 -5.09 3.13 18.44
CA PHE A 507 -5.03 2.33 19.67
C PHE A 507 -3.85 1.33 19.68
N THR A 508 -3.31 0.95 18.52
CA THR A 508 -2.07 0.15 18.48
C THR A 508 -0.89 0.88 19.11
N GLU A 509 -0.81 2.21 19.00
CA GLU A 509 0.22 2.99 19.70
C GLU A 509 0.03 2.98 21.23
N VAL A 510 -1.21 2.84 21.69
CA VAL A 510 -1.47 2.69 23.15
C VAL A 510 -1.00 1.33 23.65
N ILE A 511 -1.12 0.29 22.81
CA ILE A 511 -0.70 -1.08 23.18
C ILE A 511 0.83 -1.19 23.18
N PHE A 512 1.52 -0.65 22.18
CA PHE A 512 2.96 -0.87 21.95
C PHE A 512 3.86 0.31 22.29
N GLY A 513 3.29 1.49 22.48
CA GLY A 513 4.04 2.73 22.69
C GLY A 513 4.13 3.58 21.42
N LYS A 514 4.30 4.88 21.64
CA LYS A 514 4.43 5.87 20.55
C LYS A 514 5.68 5.59 19.71
N GLY A 515 5.52 5.58 18.39
CA GLY A 515 6.61 5.34 17.45
C GLY A 515 6.98 3.86 17.27
N GLN A 516 6.17 2.93 17.80
CA GLN A 516 6.37 1.48 17.63
C GLN A 516 5.41 0.86 16.59
N THR A 517 4.54 1.66 15.99
CA THR A 517 3.59 1.19 14.98
C THR A 517 3.62 2.07 13.74
N PHE A 518 3.62 1.45 12.57
CA PHE A 518 3.67 2.11 11.27
C PHE A 518 2.64 1.50 10.34
N LYS A 519 2.05 2.29 9.46
CA LYS A 519 1.25 1.68 8.40
C LYS A 519 2.13 0.90 7.43
N ALA A 520 1.65 -0.25 6.97
CA ALA A 520 2.34 -1.02 5.94
C ALA A 520 2.34 -0.24 4.62
N GLY A 521 3.50 -0.03 4.04
CA GLY A 521 3.66 0.59 2.74
C GLY A 521 3.29 -0.36 1.60
N THR A 522 2.84 0.19 0.49
CA THR A 522 2.62 -0.53 -0.76
C THR A 522 3.27 0.20 -1.92
N ILE A 523 3.67 -0.54 -2.94
CA ILE A 523 4.19 0.01 -4.19
C ILE A 523 3.15 -0.24 -5.28
N GLY A 524 2.59 0.85 -5.82
CA GLY A 524 1.71 0.78 -6.97
C GLY A 524 2.51 0.73 -8.27
N THR A 525 2.24 -0.27 -9.11
CA THR A 525 2.88 -0.47 -10.42
C THR A 525 1.94 -0.09 -11.56
N VAL A 526 2.47 -0.04 -12.78
CA VAL A 526 1.69 0.20 -13.99
C VAL A 526 0.95 -1.08 -14.34
N ALA A 527 -0.39 -1.05 -14.23
CA ALA A 527 -1.26 -2.16 -14.61
C ALA A 527 -1.39 -2.27 -16.14
N GLU A 528 -1.70 -3.46 -16.67
CA GLU A 528 -1.87 -3.75 -18.11
C GLU A 528 -2.74 -2.73 -18.85
N LYS A 529 -3.90 -2.38 -18.27
CA LYS A 529 -4.83 -1.40 -18.86
C LYS A 529 -4.24 0.00 -18.95
N THR A 530 -3.45 0.40 -17.94
CA THR A 530 -2.74 1.69 -17.91
C THR A 530 -1.58 1.68 -18.90
N ALA A 531 -0.81 0.60 -18.96
CA ALA A 531 0.28 0.41 -19.92
C ALA A 531 -0.23 0.51 -21.38
N TYR A 532 -1.33 -0.19 -21.69
CA TYR A 532 -1.98 -0.09 -22.99
C TYR A 532 -2.36 1.37 -23.34
N GLY A 533 -2.95 2.08 -22.37
CA GLY A 533 -3.30 3.49 -22.52
C GLY A 533 -2.08 4.38 -22.82
N TYR A 534 -0.96 4.18 -22.12
CA TYR A 534 0.29 4.91 -22.36
C TYR A 534 0.82 4.68 -23.78
N VAL A 535 0.88 3.43 -24.24
CA VAL A 535 1.36 3.08 -25.58
C VAL A 535 0.44 3.66 -26.66
N PHE A 536 -0.87 3.50 -26.50
CA PHE A 536 -1.86 4.02 -27.44
C PHE A 536 -1.77 5.55 -27.58
N ASN A 537 -1.77 6.27 -26.45
CA ASN A 537 -1.70 7.73 -26.44
C ASN A 537 -0.36 8.23 -26.99
N TYR A 538 0.77 7.58 -26.65
CA TYR A 538 2.08 7.95 -27.19
C TYR A 538 2.09 7.96 -28.74
N PHE A 539 1.61 6.89 -29.38
CA PHE A 539 1.57 6.83 -30.84
C PHE A 539 0.54 7.76 -31.46
N LYS A 540 -0.57 8.02 -30.76
CA LYS A 540 -1.56 9.02 -31.16
C LYS A 540 -0.95 10.43 -31.16
N ASP A 541 -0.35 10.85 -30.05
CA ASP A 541 0.29 12.16 -29.90
C ASP A 541 1.45 12.35 -30.87
N LYS A 542 2.24 11.29 -31.11
CA LYS A 542 3.30 11.29 -32.11
C LYS A 542 2.75 11.46 -33.53
N SER A 543 1.64 10.79 -33.84
CA SER A 543 0.93 10.97 -35.13
C SER A 543 0.47 12.40 -35.33
N GLU A 544 -0.05 13.03 -34.30
CA GLU A 544 -0.49 14.44 -34.32
C GLU A 544 0.71 15.40 -34.49
N LYS A 545 1.80 15.20 -33.77
CA LYS A 545 3.02 16.01 -33.86
C LYS A 545 3.70 15.90 -35.22
N GLU A 546 3.76 14.71 -35.81
CA GLU A 546 4.38 14.50 -37.13
C GLU A 546 3.47 14.84 -38.33
N GLY A 547 2.17 15.09 -38.09
CA GLY A 547 1.19 15.39 -39.14
C GLY A 547 0.92 14.23 -40.11
N ARG A 548 1.29 12.99 -39.70
CA ARG A 548 1.07 11.78 -40.51
C ARG A 548 0.53 10.64 -39.58
N PRO A 549 -0.39 9.79 -40.09
CA PRO A 549 -0.93 8.72 -39.29
C PRO A 549 0.14 7.64 -38.99
N ILE A 550 0.38 7.40 -37.72
CA ILE A 550 1.19 6.30 -37.22
C ILE A 550 0.23 5.24 -36.69
N VAL A 551 -0.12 4.29 -37.53
CA VAL A 551 -1.09 3.24 -37.19
C VAL A 551 -0.35 2.02 -36.66
N LYS A 552 -0.64 1.64 -35.41
CA LYS A 552 -0.18 0.41 -34.79
C LYS A 552 -1.35 -0.59 -34.67
N ARG A 553 -1.09 -1.84 -34.99
CA ARG A 553 -2.08 -2.91 -34.79
C ARG A 553 -2.23 -3.17 -33.29
N ARG A 554 -3.37 -3.66 -32.88
CA ARG A 554 -3.66 -3.95 -31.47
C ARG A 554 -2.61 -4.87 -30.83
N CYS A 555 -2.20 -5.92 -31.53
CA CYS A 555 -1.16 -6.85 -31.03
C CYS A 555 0.24 -6.19 -30.89
N GLU A 556 0.55 -5.16 -31.67
CA GLU A 556 1.81 -4.40 -31.50
C GLU A 556 1.73 -3.51 -30.26
N ILE A 557 0.58 -2.89 -29.99
CA ILE A 557 0.35 -2.08 -28.79
C ILE A 557 0.42 -2.99 -27.55
N GLU A 558 -0.25 -4.14 -27.58
CA GLU A 558 -0.25 -5.13 -26.49
C GLU A 558 1.17 -5.63 -26.17
N ARG A 559 1.96 -5.97 -27.19
CA ARG A 559 3.35 -6.43 -27.02
C ARG A 559 4.24 -5.34 -26.39
N ILE A 560 4.10 -4.07 -26.81
CA ILE A 560 4.88 -2.97 -26.24
C ILE A 560 4.39 -2.67 -24.81
N ALA A 561 3.06 -2.73 -24.60
CA ALA A 561 2.47 -2.51 -23.27
C ALA A 561 2.96 -3.53 -22.24
N GLU A 562 3.18 -4.79 -22.64
CA GLU A 562 3.73 -5.84 -21.77
C GLU A 562 5.08 -5.44 -21.15
N GLY A 563 5.96 -4.79 -21.93
CA GLY A 563 7.23 -4.27 -21.42
C GLY A 563 7.11 -3.02 -20.51
N CYS A 564 5.93 -2.41 -20.42
CA CYS A 564 5.64 -1.29 -19.52
C CYS A 564 4.88 -1.69 -18.25
N VAL A 565 4.42 -2.95 -18.15
CA VAL A 565 3.70 -3.48 -16.98
C VAL A 565 4.65 -3.67 -15.82
N ASP A 566 4.12 -3.57 -14.59
CA ASP A 566 4.82 -3.75 -13.31
C ASP A 566 5.95 -2.76 -13.01
N ILE A 567 6.14 -1.74 -13.84
CA ILE A 567 7.04 -0.62 -13.53
C ILE A 567 6.45 0.21 -12.39
N ARG A 568 7.29 0.57 -11.41
CA ARG A 568 6.89 1.40 -10.27
C ARG A 568 6.28 2.72 -10.73
N ARG A 569 5.08 3.01 -10.23
CA ARG A 569 4.34 4.24 -10.53
C ARG A 569 4.24 5.17 -9.33
N THR A 570 3.81 4.65 -8.19
CA THR A 570 3.56 5.43 -6.97
C THR A 570 3.77 4.56 -5.74
N THR A 571 3.80 5.20 -4.58
CA THR A 571 3.74 4.53 -3.28
C THR A 571 2.37 4.75 -2.66
N GLY A 572 1.96 3.85 -1.80
CA GLY A 572 0.67 3.91 -1.12
C GLY A 572 0.76 3.34 0.29
N GLN A 573 -0.41 3.21 0.90
CA GLN A 573 -0.57 2.56 2.19
C GLN A 573 -1.47 1.33 2.04
N HIS A 574 -1.15 0.26 2.76
CA HIS A 574 -2.05 -0.88 2.86
C HIS A 574 -3.34 -0.45 3.59
N PRO A 575 -4.53 -0.83 3.10
CA PRO A 575 -5.79 -0.31 3.65
C PRO A 575 -6.03 -0.67 5.11
N GLY A 576 -5.50 -1.78 5.60
CA GLY A 576 -5.69 -2.25 6.98
C GLY A 576 -4.41 -2.63 7.71
N GLY A 577 -3.27 -2.70 7.02
CA GLY A 577 -2.02 -3.22 7.58
C GLY A 577 -1.30 -2.24 8.50
N ILE A 578 -1.02 -2.69 9.72
CA ILE A 578 -0.17 -2.00 10.70
C ILE A 578 1.02 -2.89 11.01
N VAL A 579 2.22 -2.41 10.75
CA VAL A 579 3.47 -3.07 11.11
C VAL A 579 3.83 -2.70 12.55
N VAL A 580 4.12 -3.70 13.36
CA VAL A 580 4.47 -3.53 14.78
C VAL A 580 5.97 -3.75 14.97
N LEU A 581 6.62 -2.75 15.53
CA LEU A 581 8.03 -2.78 15.89
C LEU A 581 8.19 -3.25 17.35
N PRO A 582 9.05 -4.22 17.65
CA PRO A 582 9.33 -4.62 19.02
C PRO A 582 9.91 -3.47 19.86
N ILE A 583 9.59 -3.44 21.14
CA ILE A 583 10.13 -2.45 22.08
C ILE A 583 11.65 -2.59 22.14
N GLY A 584 12.37 -1.48 21.96
CA GLY A 584 13.83 -1.42 21.98
C GLY A 584 14.50 -1.54 20.60
N ASP A 585 13.74 -1.88 19.55
CA ASP A 585 14.22 -1.86 18.17
C ASP A 585 13.92 -0.50 17.50
N GLU A 586 14.74 -0.15 16.51
CA GLU A 586 14.56 1.04 15.67
C GLU A 586 14.04 0.64 14.28
N ILE A 587 13.04 1.35 13.76
CA ILE A 587 12.45 1.04 12.46
C ILE A 587 13.48 1.06 11.32
N HIS A 588 14.48 1.93 11.40
CA HIS A 588 15.54 2.05 10.40
C HIS A 588 16.47 0.83 10.34
N SER A 589 16.41 -0.08 11.31
CA SER A 589 17.07 -1.38 11.19
C SER A 589 16.35 -2.34 10.25
N PHE A 590 15.09 -2.07 9.90
CA PHE A 590 14.25 -2.88 9.01
C PHE A 590 13.96 -2.20 7.67
N THR A 591 13.55 -0.94 7.69
CA THR A 591 13.10 -0.19 6.51
C THR A 591 13.21 1.31 6.75
N PRO A 592 13.44 2.11 5.70
CA PRO A 592 13.11 3.53 5.76
C PRO A 592 11.59 3.74 5.96
N VAL A 593 11.19 4.96 6.29
CA VAL A 593 9.78 5.35 6.40
C VAL A 593 9.48 6.60 5.57
N GLN A 594 8.21 6.77 5.16
CA GLN A 594 7.81 7.85 4.28
C GLN A 594 6.33 8.23 4.48
N HIS A 595 5.91 9.35 3.88
CA HIS A 595 4.50 9.63 3.68
C HIS A 595 3.96 8.90 2.44
N PRO A 596 2.78 8.26 2.49
CA PRO A 596 2.19 7.57 1.34
C PRO A 596 1.92 8.57 0.21
N ALA A 597 2.15 8.15 -1.04
CA ALA A 597 2.03 8.98 -2.25
C ALA A 597 2.85 10.29 -2.20
N ASN A 598 3.86 10.37 -1.33
CA ASN A 598 4.64 11.58 -1.05
C ASN A 598 3.78 12.79 -0.58
N ASP A 599 2.63 12.53 0.02
CA ASP A 599 1.74 13.56 0.56
C ASP A 599 2.21 14.02 1.95
N CYS A 600 2.95 15.12 1.99
CA CYS A 600 3.46 15.72 3.23
C CYS A 600 2.37 16.42 4.06
N THR A 601 1.11 16.48 3.60
CA THR A 601 0.01 17.08 4.35
C THR A 601 -0.62 16.10 5.34
N THR A 602 -0.39 14.80 5.16
CA THR A 602 -0.87 13.76 6.07
C THR A 602 0.11 13.52 7.21
N SER A 603 -0.44 13.19 8.39
CA SER A 603 0.35 12.69 9.53
C SER A 603 0.69 11.19 9.42
N ILE A 604 0.19 10.50 8.39
CA ILE A 604 0.40 9.06 8.21
C ILE A 604 1.84 8.81 7.79
N VAL A 605 2.50 7.88 8.49
CA VAL A 605 3.83 7.37 8.16
C VAL A 605 3.72 5.89 7.81
N THR A 606 4.26 5.52 6.64
CA THR A 606 4.30 4.13 6.17
C THR A 606 5.73 3.62 6.12
N THR A 607 5.89 2.30 6.09
CA THR A 607 7.16 1.69 5.66
C THR A 607 7.46 2.11 4.23
N HIS A 608 8.75 2.35 3.93
CA HIS A 608 9.21 2.66 2.57
C HIS A 608 9.23 1.40 1.70
N PHE A 609 9.70 0.29 2.24
CA PHE A 609 9.60 -1.00 1.57
C PHE A 609 8.14 -1.45 1.51
N ASP A 610 7.77 -2.10 0.42
CA ASP A 610 6.53 -2.85 0.34
C ASP A 610 6.51 -3.92 1.44
N TYR A 611 5.36 -4.09 2.09
CA TYR A 611 5.26 -5.01 3.21
C TYR A 611 5.68 -6.45 2.84
N HIS A 612 5.38 -6.91 1.62
CA HIS A 612 5.77 -8.26 1.18
C HIS A 612 7.28 -8.51 1.19
N SER A 613 8.09 -7.45 1.17
CA SER A 613 9.56 -7.56 1.29
C SER A 613 10.05 -7.72 2.73
N ILE A 614 9.22 -7.40 3.73
CA ILE A 614 9.55 -7.42 5.17
C ILE A 614 8.57 -8.23 6.01
N ASP A 615 7.68 -9.01 5.40
CA ASP A 615 6.64 -9.80 6.08
C ASP A 615 7.21 -10.92 6.97
N HIS A 616 8.41 -11.38 6.66
CA HIS A 616 9.12 -12.37 7.46
C HIS A 616 9.81 -11.78 8.70
N ASN A 617 9.99 -10.47 8.78
CA ASN A 617 10.68 -9.78 9.88
C ASN A 617 9.73 -9.31 10.98
N LEU A 618 8.73 -8.54 10.61
CA LEU A 618 7.85 -7.80 11.51
C LEU A 618 6.42 -8.30 11.43
N LEU A 619 5.76 -8.33 12.57
CA LEU A 619 4.34 -8.66 12.63
C LEU A 619 3.52 -7.55 11.96
N LYS A 620 2.63 -7.96 11.04
CA LYS A 620 1.56 -7.12 10.50
C LYS A 620 0.24 -7.48 11.18
N LEU A 621 -0.48 -6.47 11.61
CA LEU A 621 -1.86 -6.58 12.07
C LEU A 621 -2.79 -6.10 10.95
N ASP A 622 -3.75 -6.91 10.54
CA ASP A 622 -4.74 -6.54 9.55
C ASP A 622 -6.02 -6.01 10.21
N ILE A 623 -6.07 -4.69 10.39
CA ILE A 623 -7.20 -3.94 10.95
C ILE A 623 -7.98 -3.37 9.77
N LEU A 624 -8.90 -4.19 9.24
CA LEU A 624 -9.60 -3.87 7.99
C LEU A 624 -10.89 -3.09 8.28
N GLY A 625 -11.12 -2.03 7.51
CA GLY A 625 -12.40 -1.32 7.51
C GLY A 625 -13.42 -2.08 6.67
N HIS A 626 -14.64 -2.27 7.20
CA HIS A 626 -15.73 -2.97 6.52
C HIS A 626 -17.07 -2.25 6.72
N LEU A 627 -17.94 -2.33 5.69
CA LEU A 627 -19.23 -1.66 5.71
C LEU A 627 -20.23 -2.35 6.64
N ASP A 628 -20.16 -3.66 6.80
CA ASP A 628 -21.17 -4.40 7.57
C ASP A 628 -21.18 -4.03 9.06
N PRO A 629 -20.05 -3.95 9.78
CA PRO A 629 -20.04 -3.43 11.14
C PRO A 629 -20.58 -2.00 11.25
N THR A 630 -20.28 -1.14 10.25
CA THR A 630 -20.81 0.23 10.19
C THR A 630 -22.32 0.23 10.02
N MET A 631 -22.84 -0.62 9.14
CA MET A 631 -24.28 -0.77 8.91
C MET A 631 -24.99 -1.31 10.15
N ILE A 632 -24.41 -2.32 10.82
CA ILE A 632 -24.96 -2.88 12.06
C ILE A 632 -25.00 -1.83 13.17
N ARG A 633 -23.95 -0.99 13.30
CA ARG A 633 -23.95 0.12 14.26
C ARG A 633 -25.09 1.11 13.99
N MET A 634 -25.27 1.53 12.74
CA MET A 634 -26.36 2.42 12.37
C MET A 634 -27.74 1.79 12.63
N LEU A 635 -27.89 0.49 12.34
CA LEU A 635 -29.13 -0.23 12.63
C LEU A 635 -29.41 -0.29 14.13
N GLN A 636 -28.38 -0.52 14.97
CA GLN A 636 -28.50 -0.48 16.42
C GLN A 636 -28.95 0.91 16.92
N ASP A 637 -28.32 1.98 16.39
CA ASP A 637 -28.68 3.37 16.76
C ASP A 637 -30.14 3.73 16.36
N LEU A 638 -30.62 3.23 15.21
CA LEU A 638 -31.97 3.51 14.73
C LEU A 638 -33.04 2.66 15.40
N THR A 639 -32.74 1.43 15.80
CA THR A 639 -33.73 0.47 16.32
C THR A 639 -33.66 0.28 17.83
N GLY A 640 -32.52 0.58 18.45
CA GLY A 640 -32.26 0.29 19.87
C GLY A 640 -31.99 -1.18 20.17
N ILE A 641 -31.90 -2.07 19.15
CA ILE A 641 -31.70 -3.50 19.36
C ILE A 641 -30.22 -3.81 19.45
N ASP A 642 -29.80 -4.57 20.46
CA ASP A 642 -28.47 -5.14 20.51
C ASP A 642 -28.33 -6.21 19.40
N PRO A 643 -27.41 -6.05 18.47
CA PRO A 643 -27.16 -7.01 17.38
C PRO A 643 -26.79 -8.42 17.90
N LEU A 644 -26.25 -8.54 19.11
CA LEU A 644 -25.93 -9.82 19.74
C LEU A 644 -27.16 -10.60 20.23
N GLU A 645 -28.29 -9.91 20.46
CA GLU A 645 -29.55 -10.52 20.87
C GLU A 645 -30.42 -11.01 19.70
N ILE A 646 -30.03 -10.72 18.46
CA ILE A 646 -30.75 -11.14 17.25
C ILE A 646 -30.68 -12.68 17.11
N PRO A 647 -31.82 -13.39 17.08
CA PRO A 647 -31.85 -14.84 16.96
C PRO A 647 -31.45 -15.30 15.55
N LEU A 648 -30.62 -16.34 15.47
CA LEU A 648 -30.12 -16.88 14.18
C LEU A 648 -31.03 -17.96 13.57
N ASP A 649 -32.24 -18.17 14.12
CA ASP A 649 -33.20 -19.22 13.77
C ASP A 649 -34.60 -18.71 13.36
N SER A 650 -34.73 -17.39 13.05
CA SER A 650 -36.01 -16.82 12.60
C SER A 650 -36.43 -17.38 11.23
N LYS A 651 -37.61 -17.93 11.16
CA LYS A 651 -38.22 -18.48 9.93
C LYS A 651 -38.52 -17.38 8.92
N GLU A 652 -38.94 -16.22 9.41
CA GLU A 652 -39.21 -15.03 8.60
C GLU A 652 -37.96 -14.52 7.91
N VAL A 653 -36.84 -14.44 8.64
CA VAL A 653 -35.55 -14.06 8.05
C VAL A 653 -35.09 -15.09 7.04
N MET A 654 -35.22 -16.39 7.37
CA MET A 654 -34.82 -17.47 6.45
C MET A 654 -35.64 -17.46 5.15
N SER A 655 -36.88 -17.00 5.17
CA SER A 655 -37.70 -16.93 3.97
C SER A 655 -37.17 -15.94 2.93
N LEU A 656 -36.42 -14.86 3.33
CA LEU A 656 -35.81 -13.95 2.40
C LEU A 656 -34.87 -14.63 1.41
N PHE A 657 -34.24 -15.73 1.81
CA PHE A 657 -33.31 -16.53 0.99
C PHE A 657 -34.04 -17.62 0.17
N LYS A 658 -35.34 -17.77 0.32
CA LYS A 658 -36.17 -18.75 -0.40
C LYS A 658 -37.18 -18.12 -1.32
N ASP A 659 -37.82 -17.04 -0.89
CA ASP A 659 -38.88 -16.34 -1.59
C ASP A 659 -39.05 -14.90 -1.09
N THR A 660 -40.16 -14.25 -1.43
CA THR A 660 -40.48 -12.87 -1.02
C THR A 660 -41.54 -12.77 0.07
N SER A 661 -41.96 -13.89 0.65
CA SER A 661 -43.13 -13.98 1.55
C SER A 661 -42.97 -13.14 2.82
N ALA A 662 -41.80 -13.11 3.43
CA ALA A 662 -41.53 -12.29 4.63
C ALA A 662 -41.74 -10.79 4.39
N LEU A 663 -41.49 -10.31 3.19
CA LEU A 663 -41.72 -8.93 2.79
C LEU A 663 -43.17 -8.72 2.34
N GLY A 664 -43.93 -9.81 2.09
CA GLY A 664 -45.32 -9.83 1.62
C GLY A 664 -45.50 -9.17 0.25
N ILE A 665 -44.50 -9.20 -0.59
CA ILE A 665 -44.51 -8.72 -1.96
C ILE A 665 -44.36 -9.90 -2.93
N THR A 666 -44.71 -9.69 -4.20
CA THR A 666 -44.55 -10.71 -5.23
C THR A 666 -43.32 -10.45 -6.09
N PRO A 667 -42.76 -11.47 -6.74
CA PRO A 667 -41.63 -11.25 -7.70
C PRO A 667 -41.98 -10.23 -8.79
N ALA A 668 -43.22 -10.11 -9.22
CA ALA A 668 -43.64 -9.16 -10.24
C ALA A 668 -43.46 -7.70 -9.77
N ASP A 669 -43.66 -7.46 -8.48
CA ASP A 669 -43.58 -6.12 -7.88
C ASP A 669 -42.12 -5.56 -7.88
N ILE A 670 -41.17 -6.44 -7.89
CA ILE A 670 -39.69 -6.13 -7.85
C ILE A 670 -38.98 -6.62 -9.10
N GLY A 671 -39.58 -6.37 -10.25
CA GLY A 671 -38.91 -6.63 -11.57
C GLY A 671 -38.52 -8.08 -11.84
N GLY A 672 -39.30 -9.04 -11.30
CA GLY A 672 -39.11 -10.48 -11.46
C GLY A 672 -38.12 -11.12 -10.50
N CYS A 673 -37.60 -10.40 -9.50
CA CYS A 673 -36.72 -10.97 -8.49
C CYS A 673 -37.48 -11.97 -7.62
N LYS A 674 -37.00 -13.23 -7.56
CA LYS A 674 -37.71 -14.34 -6.88
C LYS A 674 -37.45 -14.39 -5.37
N LEU A 675 -36.50 -13.61 -4.87
CA LEU A 675 -36.02 -13.66 -3.49
C LEU A 675 -36.12 -12.30 -2.80
N GLY A 676 -36.33 -12.32 -1.49
CA GLY A 676 -36.26 -11.13 -0.65
C GLY A 676 -34.86 -10.72 -0.25
N ALA A 677 -33.83 -11.44 -0.71
CA ALA A 677 -32.43 -11.25 -0.35
C ALA A 677 -31.76 -10.03 -0.98
N LEU A 678 -32.45 -9.31 -1.87
CA LEU A 678 -31.90 -8.13 -2.55
C LEU A 678 -31.39 -7.09 -1.52
N GLY A 679 -30.16 -6.61 -1.70
CA GLY A 679 -29.52 -5.65 -0.78
C GLY A 679 -28.99 -6.24 0.53
N ILE A 680 -29.15 -7.54 0.78
CA ILE A 680 -28.52 -8.20 1.93
C ILE A 680 -27.04 -8.46 1.62
N PRO A 681 -26.12 -8.13 2.54
CA PRO A 681 -24.71 -8.47 2.39
C PRO A 681 -24.53 -9.94 2.03
N GLU A 682 -23.53 -10.24 1.19
CA GLU A 682 -23.15 -11.58 0.71
C GLU A 682 -24.16 -12.27 -0.22
N PHE A 683 -25.46 -12.06 -0.04
CA PHE A 683 -26.53 -12.77 -0.72
C PHE A 683 -27.33 -11.95 -1.74
N GLY A 684 -27.17 -10.63 -1.75
CA GLY A 684 -27.98 -9.70 -2.56
C GLY A 684 -27.50 -9.51 -4.00
N THR A 685 -26.41 -10.16 -4.44
CA THR A 685 -25.94 -10.11 -5.82
C THR A 685 -26.70 -11.11 -6.69
N ASP A 686 -26.83 -10.84 -8.00
CA ASP A 686 -27.51 -11.76 -8.92
C ASP A 686 -26.87 -13.15 -8.91
N PHE A 687 -25.54 -13.22 -8.79
CA PHE A 687 -24.78 -14.47 -8.70
C PHE A 687 -25.15 -15.26 -7.44
N ALA A 688 -25.16 -14.61 -6.26
CA ALA A 688 -25.50 -15.27 -5.01
C ALA A 688 -26.99 -15.65 -4.95
N MET A 689 -27.87 -14.79 -5.45
CA MET A 689 -29.30 -15.11 -5.53
C MET A 689 -29.59 -16.29 -6.45
N GLN A 690 -28.85 -16.43 -7.55
CA GLN A 690 -28.98 -17.62 -8.42
C GLN A 690 -28.53 -18.90 -7.70
N MET A 691 -27.48 -18.83 -6.89
CA MET A 691 -27.04 -19.97 -6.07
C MET A 691 -28.11 -20.37 -5.05
N LEU A 692 -28.74 -19.38 -4.38
CA LEU A 692 -29.86 -19.64 -3.47
C LEU A 692 -31.03 -20.35 -4.19
N ILE A 693 -31.37 -19.93 -5.40
CA ILE A 693 -32.43 -20.56 -6.23
C ILE A 693 -32.04 -21.99 -6.60
N ASP A 694 -30.80 -22.22 -7.01
CA ASP A 694 -30.31 -23.53 -7.46
C ASP A 694 -30.18 -24.51 -6.28
N THR A 695 -29.82 -24.04 -5.08
CA THR A 695 -29.55 -24.90 -3.91
C THR A 695 -30.72 -25.03 -2.94
N LYS A 696 -31.67 -24.11 -2.91
CA LYS A 696 -32.88 -24.10 -2.07
C LYS A 696 -32.57 -24.32 -0.58
N PRO A 697 -31.83 -23.41 0.07
CA PRO A 697 -31.42 -23.59 1.46
C PRO A 697 -32.60 -23.74 2.43
N GLN A 698 -32.44 -24.55 3.47
CA GLN A 698 -33.44 -24.78 4.50
C GLN A 698 -32.99 -24.30 5.88
N TYR A 699 -31.68 -24.31 6.13
CA TYR A 699 -31.03 -24.07 7.40
C TYR A 699 -30.02 -22.93 7.33
N PHE A 700 -29.68 -22.33 8.47
CA PHE A 700 -28.61 -21.35 8.57
C PHE A 700 -27.27 -21.95 8.08
N SER A 701 -27.00 -23.21 8.40
CA SER A 701 -25.81 -23.92 7.93
C SER A 701 -25.74 -24.04 6.40
N ASP A 702 -26.89 -24.09 5.69
CA ASP A 702 -26.88 -24.07 4.21
C ASP A 702 -26.43 -22.71 3.68
N LEU A 703 -26.80 -21.60 4.36
CA LEU A 703 -26.31 -20.27 4.01
C LEU A 703 -24.78 -20.15 4.21
N VAL A 704 -24.25 -20.76 5.27
CA VAL A 704 -22.79 -20.84 5.50
C VAL A 704 -22.09 -21.58 4.37
N ARG A 705 -22.65 -22.69 3.91
CA ARG A 705 -22.12 -23.45 2.75
C ARG A 705 -22.18 -22.64 1.45
N ILE A 706 -23.30 -21.96 1.19
CA ILE A 706 -23.47 -21.11 0.01
C ILE A 706 -22.47 -19.94 0.04
N ALA A 707 -22.25 -19.30 1.19
CA ALA A 707 -21.24 -18.28 1.35
C ALA A 707 -19.84 -18.83 1.06
N GLY A 708 -19.53 -20.04 1.49
CA GLY A 708 -18.28 -20.72 1.15
C GLY A 708 -18.10 -20.93 -0.36
N LEU A 709 -19.17 -21.35 -1.05
CA LEU A 709 -19.17 -21.52 -2.52
C LEU A 709 -18.99 -20.21 -3.27
N SER A 710 -19.59 -19.10 -2.76
CA SER A 710 -19.54 -17.79 -3.43
C SER A 710 -18.20 -17.08 -3.30
N HIS A 711 -17.50 -17.27 -2.20
CA HIS A 711 -16.23 -16.61 -1.92
C HIS A 711 -15.04 -17.29 -2.62
N GLY A 712 -15.15 -18.54 -3.00
CA GLY A 712 -14.07 -19.30 -3.65
C GLY A 712 -13.97 -19.06 -5.16
N THR A 713 -12.82 -19.36 -5.72
CA THR A 713 -12.58 -19.33 -7.17
C THR A 713 -12.69 -20.76 -7.74
N ASP A 714 -13.53 -20.94 -8.77
CA ASP A 714 -13.81 -22.22 -9.42
C ASP A 714 -14.36 -23.31 -8.45
N VAL A 715 -15.08 -22.87 -7.40
CA VAL A 715 -15.76 -23.75 -6.45
C VAL A 715 -17.20 -24.02 -6.88
N TRP A 716 -17.92 -22.98 -7.34
CA TRP A 716 -19.31 -23.07 -7.75
C TRP A 716 -19.47 -23.33 -9.26
N LEU A 717 -19.15 -22.32 -10.09
CA LEU A 717 -19.35 -22.39 -11.55
C LEU A 717 -18.51 -23.50 -12.17
N GLY A 718 -19.19 -24.35 -12.96
CA GLY A 718 -18.52 -25.48 -13.63
C GLY A 718 -17.99 -26.56 -12.69
N ASN A 719 -18.30 -26.49 -11.38
CA ASN A 719 -17.88 -27.43 -10.34
C ASN A 719 -19.09 -27.87 -9.51
N ALA A 720 -19.28 -27.40 -8.27
CA ALA A 720 -20.38 -27.83 -7.38
C ALA A 720 -21.75 -27.64 -8.04
N GLN A 721 -21.96 -26.58 -8.83
CA GLN A 721 -23.19 -26.36 -9.58
C GLN A 721 -23.51 -27.53 -10.53
N VAL A 722 -22.54 -28.05 -11.27
CA VAL A 722 -22.72 -29.19 -12.20
C VAL A 722 -23.07 -30.42 -11.41
N LEU A 723 -22.33 -30.71 -10.32
CA LEU A 723 -22.55 -31.91 -9.52
C LEU A 723 -23.93 -31.95 -8.87
N ILE A 724 -24.42 -30.77 -8.40
CA ILE A 724 -25.77 -30.64 -7.82
C ILE A 724 -26.85 -30.80 -8.89
N LYS A 725 -26.69 -30.20 -10.08
CA LYS A 725 -27.61 -30.33 -11.19
C LYS A 725 -27.68 -31.75 -11.73
N GLU A 726 -26.58 -32.47 -11.72
CA GLU A 726 -26.52 -33.89 -12.14
C GLU A 726 -26.97 -34.86 -11.04
N GLY A 727 -27.30 -34.38 -9.85
CA GLY A 727 -27.69 -35.20 -8.70
C GLY A 727 -26.56 -36.05 -8.10
N LYS A 728 -25.30 -35.76 -8.42
CA LYS A 728 -24.12 -36.44 -7.86
C LYS A 728 -23.77 -35.95 -6.45
N ALA A 729 -24.11 -34.69 -6.14
CA ALA A 729 -23.93 -34.11 -4.84
C ALA A 729 -25.16 -33.28 -4.45
N THR A 730 -25.28 -32.98 -3.14
CA THR A 730 -26.23 -32.02 -2.57
C THR A 730 -25.44 -30.86 -1.95
N ILE A 731 -26.14 -29.80 -1.51
CA ILE A 731 -25.46 -28.71 -0.79
C ILE A 731 -24.71 -29.19 0.46
N SER A 732 -25.20 -30.27 1.10
CA SER A 732 -24.57 -30.84 2.30
C SER A 732 -23.40 -31.79 2.01
N THR A 733 -23.24 -32.28 0.76
CA THR A 733 -22.19 -33.23 0.40
C THR A 733 -21.17 -32.66 -0.59
N ALA A 734 -21.50 -31.54 -1.25
CA ALA A 734 -20.57 -30.82 -2.13
C ALA A 734 -19.45 -30.18 -1.31
N ILE A 735 -18.30 -29.97 -1.96
CA ILE A 735 -17.18 -29.23 -1.39
C ILE A 735 -17.55 -27.72 -1.40
N CYS A 736 -17.84 -27.14 -0.23
CA CYS A 736 -18.24 -25.76 -0.07
C CYS A 736 -17.13 -24.92 0.56
N THR A 737 -16.43 -25.46 1.56
CA THR A 737 -15.35 -24.84 2.29
C THR A 737 -14.14 -25.77 2.34
N ARG A 738 -12.95 -25.24 2.63
CA ARG A 738 -11.74 -26.06 2.76
C ARG A 738 -11.86 -27.11 3.88
N ASP A 739 -12.58 -26.75 4.94
CA ASP A 739 -12.82 -27.64 6.10
C ASP A 739 -13.54 -28.93 5.66
N ASP A 740 -14.46 -28.84 4.71
CA ASP A 740 -15.19 -30.01 4.19
C ASP A 740 -14.24 -31.05 3.60
N ILE A 741 -13.16 -30.61 2.91
CA ILE A 741 -12.18 -31.52 2.31
C ILE A 741 -11.47 -32.31 3.42
N MET A 742 -10.94 -31.62 4.41
CA MET A 742 -10.18 -32.25 5.49
C MET A 742 -11.04 -33.23 6.28
N ILE A 743 -12.24 -32.79 6.70
CA ILE A 743 -13.16 -33.62 7.48
C ILE A 743 -13.59 -34.86 6.68
N TYR A 744 -13.97 -34.70 5.42
CA TYR A 744 -14.41 -35.80 4.57
C TYR A 744 -13.30 -36.86 4.37
N LEU A 745 -12.08 -36.42 4.11
CA LEU A 745 -10.93 -37.32 3.91
C LEU A 745 -10.58 -38.08 5.19
N ILE A 746 -10.63 -37.42 6.37
CA ILE A 746 -10.43 -38.08 7.69
C ILE A 746 -11.54 -39.10 7.94
N GLN A 747 -12.81 -38.78 7.63
CA GLN A 747 -13.92 -39.71 7.74
C GLN A 747 -13.79 -40.93 6.82
N LYS A 748 -13.12 -40.77 5.69
CA LYS A 748 -12.77 -41.88 4.77
C LYS A 748 -11.56 -42.70 5.28
N GLY A 749 -10.97 -42.36 6.40
CA GLY A 749 -9.86 -43.07 7.01
C GLY A 749 -8.47 -42.64 6.54
N ILE A 750 -8.38 -41.53 5.79
CA ILE A 750 -7.08 -40.94 5.41
C ILE A 750 -6.46 -40.29 6.65
N GLU A 751 -5.17 -40.50 6.81
CA GLU A 751 -4.39 -39.96 7.92
C GLU A 751 -4.54 -38.42 7.97
N SER A 752 -4.72 -37.88 9.20
CA SER A 752 -5.11 -36.48 9.44
C SER A 752 -4.15 -35.47 8.85
N GLU A 753 -2.83 -35.68 8.92
CA GLU A 753 -1.81 -34.78 8.37
C GLU A 753 -1.81 -34.82 6.83
N THR A 754 -2.04 -35.98 6.25
CA THR A 754 -2.21 -36.16 4.79
C THR A 754 -3.48 -35.46 4.30
N ALA A 755 -4.60 -35.62 5.01
CA ALA A 755 -5.86 -34.94 4.70
C ALA A 755 -5.71 -33.41 4.79
N PHE A 756 -5.01 -32.90 5.77
CA PHE A 756 -4.68 -31.46 5.91
C PHE A 756 -3.81 -30.99 4.76
N THR A 757 -2.80 -31.76 4.37
CA THR A 757 -1.89 -31.39 3.26
C THR A 757 -2.65 -31.33 1.92
N ILE A 758 -3.54 -32.29 1.66
CA ILE A 758 -4.40 -32.30 0.47
C ILE A 758 -5.29 -31.05 0.47
N MET A 759 -5.96 -30.76 1.59
CA MET A 759 -6.80 -29.58 1.74
C MET A 759 -6.03 -28.28 1.48
N GLU A 760 -4.83 -28.13 2.05
CA GLU A 760 -3.99 -26.93 1.88
C GLU A 760 -3.53 -26.74 0.41
N LYS A 761 -3.25 -27.82 -0.33
CA LYS A 761 -2.90 -27.73 -1.75
C LYS A 761 -4.12 -27.34 -2.59
N VAL A 762 -5.26 -28.01 -2.36
CA VAL A 762 -6.49 -27.75 -3.10
C VAL A 762 -6.95 -26.29 -2.90
N ARG A 763 -6.98 -25.80 -1.64
CA ARG A 763 -7.44 -24.43 -1.37
C ARG A 763 -6.56 -23.34 -2.01
N LYS A 764 -5.29 -23.64 -2.30
CA LYS A 764 -4.33 -22.73 -2.95
C LYS A 764 -4.28 -22.92 -4.48
N GLY A 765 -5.14 -23.76 -5.03
CA GLY A 765 -5.19 -24.01 -6.46
C GLY A 765 -4.01 -24.82 -7.04
N LYS A 766 -3.22 -25.46 -6.16
CA LYS A 766 -2.07 -26.30 -6.58
C LYS A 766 -2.48 -27.67 -7.09
N GLY A 767 -3.77 -28.00 -7.04
CA GLY A 767 -4.32 -29.28 -7.47
C GLY A 767 -3.90 -30.46 -6.58
N LEU A 768 -4.01 -31.65 -7.13
CA LEU A 768 -3.63 -32.93 -6.49
C LEU A 768 -2.42 -33.53 -7.20
N THR A 769 -1.55 -34.22 -6.44
CA THR A 769 -0.50 -35.07 -7.02
C THR A 769 -1.07 -36.45 -7.33
N GLU A 770 -0.41 -37.19 -8.23
CA GLU A 770 -0.80 -38.59 -8.58
C GLU A 770 -0.83 -39.50 -7.33
N GLU A 771 0.11 -39.31 -6.41
CA GLU A 771 0.18 -40.02 -5.14
C GLU A 771 -1.05 -39.70 -4.27
N GLN A 772 -1.44 -38.44 -4.18
CA GLN A 772 -2.63 -38.01 -3.41
C GLN A 772 -3.92 -38.56 -4.03
N GLU A 773 -4.04 -38.55 -5.35
CA GLU A 773 -5.18 -39.17 -6.03
C GLU A 773 -5.25 -40.69 -5.78
N THR A 774 -4.12 -41.37 -5.75
CA THR A 774 -4.03 -42.80 -5.45
C THR A 774 -4.51 -43.08 -4.03
N ILE A 775 -3.99 -42.35 -3.04
CA ILE A 775 -4.43 -42.44 -1.65
C ILE A 775 -5.95 -42.20 -1.52
N MET A 776 -6.48 -41.19 -2.18
CA MET A 776 -7.91 -40.91 -2.14
C MET A 776 -8.75 -42.05 -2.72
N ARG A 777 -8.33 -42.67 -3.86
CA ARG A 777 -9.02 -43.84 -4.45
C ARG A 777 -8.93 -45.09 -3.57
N GLU A 778 -7.79 -45.34 -2.96
CA GLU A 778 -7.60 -46.45 -2.00
C GLU A 778 -8.53 -46.35 -0.76
N HIS A 779 -8.99 -45.14 -0.41
CA HIS A 779 -9.94 -44.88 0.65
C HIS A 779 -11.38 -44.65 0.17
N ASP A 780 -11.74 -45.17 -1.00
CA ASP A 780 -13.09 -45.06 -1.58
C ASP A 780 -13.62 -43.63 -1.71
N VAL A 781 -12.74 -42.68 -2.03
CA VAL A 781 -13.17 -41.31 -2.39
C VAL A 781 -13.69 -41.34 -3.83
N PRO A 782 -14.93 -40.86 -4.08
CA PRO A 782 -15.52 -40.91 -5.43
C PRO A 782 -14.75 -40.06 -6.43
N ASP A 783 -14.69 -40.49 -7.70
CA ASP A 783 -14.02 -39.77 -8.77
C ASP A 783 -14.56 -38.35 -8.99
N TRP A 784 -15.87 -38.12 -8.78
CA TRP A 784 -16.44 -36.79 -8.87
C TRP A 784 -15.88 -35.83 -7.79
N TYR A 785 -15.53 -36.36 -6.59
CA TYR A 785 -14.94 -35.58 -5.51
C TYR A 785 -13.50 -35.18 -5.86
N ILE A 786 -12.71 -36.14 -6.36
CA ILE A 786 -11.34 -35.90 -6.86
C ILE A 786 -11.37 -34.89 -8.01
N TRP A 787 -12.30 -35.05 -8.96
CA TRP A 787 -12.50 -34.09 -10.03
C TRP A 787 -12.84 -32.69 -9.54
N SER A 788 -13.69 -32.54 -8.52
CA SER A 788 -14.03 -31.27 -7.91
C SER A 788 -12.80 -30.62 -7.28
N CYS A 789 -12.01 -31.37 -6.49
CA CYS A 789 -10.76 -30.87 -5.90
C CYS A 789 -9.78 -30.32 -6.95
N LYS A 790 -9.66 -30.96 -8.09
CA LYS A 790 -8.74 -30.54 -9.18
C LYS A 790 -9.15 -29.25 -9.87
N LYS A 791 -10.43 -28.89 -9.82
CA LYS A 791 -10.95 -27.64 -10.42
C LYS A 791 -10.78 -26.41 -9.56
N ILE A 792 -10.75 -26.58 -8.25
CA ILE A 792 -10.70 -25.50 -7.28
C ILE A 792 -9.39 -24.74 -7.39
N LYS A 793 -9.45 -23.41 -7.45
CA LYS A 793 -8.27 -22.53 -7.46
C LYS A 793 -8.07 -21.78 -6.15
N TYR A 794 -9.15 -21.44 -5.45
CA TYR A 794 -9.07 -20.83 -4.14
C TYR A 794 -10.30 -21.12 -3.31
N MET A 795 -10.14 -21.41 -2.01
CA MET A 795 -11.23 -21.69 -1.09
C MET A 795 -11.05 -20.97 0.25
N PHE A 796 -12.17 -20.57 0.81
CA PHE A 796 -12.25 -19.98 2.14
C PHE A 796 -12.58 -21.03 3.23
N PRO A 797 -12.24 -20.74 4.51
CA PRO A 797 -12.61 -21.59 5.63
C PRO A 797 -14.10 -21.44 6.02
N LYS A 798 -14.66 -22.47 6.64
CA LYS A 798 -16.02 -22.45 7.20
C LYS A 798 -16.23 -21.34 8.24
N ALA A 799 -15.21 -21.09 9.07
CA ALA A 799 -15.20 -20.00 10.05
C ALA A 799 -15.44 -18.61 9.43
N HIS A 800 -14.78 -18.34 8.29
CA HIS A 800 -14.99 -17.11 7.52
C HIS A 800 -16.44 -16.98 7.05
N ALA A 801 -16.96 -18.02 6.41
CA ALA A 801 -18.32 -18.03 5.92
C ALA A 801 -19.35 -17.85 7.06
N ALA A 802 -19.15 -18.53 8.19
CA ALA A 802 -20.03 -18.41 9.36
C ALA A 802 -20.06 -16.96 9.90
N ALA A 803 -18.91 -16.31 10.05
CA ALA A 803 -18.83 -14.94 10.54
C ALA A 803 -19.59 -13.95 9.64
N TYR A 804 -19.39 -14.07 8.31
CA TYR A 804 -20.05 -13.20 7.33
C TYR A 804 -21.58 -13.45 7.25
N VAL A 805 -22.00 -14.71 7.34
CA VAL A 805 -23.44 -15.04 7.36
C VAL A 805 -24.11 -14.50 8.62
N MET A 806 -23.44 -14.55 9.79
CA MET A 806 -23.97 -13.93 11.02
C MET A 806 -24.20 -12.42 10.84
N MET A 807 -23.26 -11.72 10.24
CA MET A 807 -23.40 -10.29 9.94
C MET A 807 -24.56 -10.02 8.95
N ALA A 808 -24.61 -10.77 7.85
CA ALA A 808 -25.65 -10.67 6.84
C ALA A 808 -27.03 -10.98 7.43
N TRP A 809 -27.13 -11.96 8.31
CA TRP A 809 -28.37 -12.33 8.99
C TRP A 809 -28.93 -11.21 9.88
N ARG A 810 -28.08 -10.50 10.61
CA ARG A 810 -28.46 -9.34 11.43
C ARG A 810 -29.05 -8.22 10.57
N VAL A 811 -28.43 -7.96 9.42
CA VAL A 811 -28.98 -6.99 8.45
C VAL A 811 -30.30 -7.48 7.86
N ALA A 812 -30.40 -8.77 7.51
CA ALA A 812 -31.63 -9.41 7.03
C ALA A 812 -32.77 -9.36 8.04
N TYR A 813 -32.45 -9.56 9.33
CA TYR A 813 -33.43 -9.43 10.43
C TYR A 813 -34.03 -8.00 10.46
N CYS A 814 -33.20 -6.98 10.36
CA CYS A 814 -33.66 -5.61 10.31
C CYS A 814 -34.48 -5.30 9.03
N LYS A 815 -34.15 -5.93 7.89
CA LYS A 815 -34.97 -5.79 6.68
C LYS A 815 -36.39 -6.30 6.88
N VAL A 816 -36.58 -7.39 7.61
CA VAL A 816 -37.90 -7.98 7.90
C VAL A 816 -38.65 -7.19 8.96
N PHE A 817 -38.01 -6.93 10.12
CA PHE A 817 -38.69 -6.41 11.30
C PHE A 817 -38.58 -4.89 11.47
N TYR A 818 -37.57 -4.24 10.85
CA TYR A 818 -37.30 -2.81 10.92
C TYR A 818 -36.95 -2.22 9.54
N PRO A 819 -37.83 -2.37 8.54
CA PRO A 819 -37.52 -2.05 7.16
C PRO A 819 -37.12 -0.60 6.94
N LEU A 820 -37.73 0.36 7.63
CA LEU A 820 -37.36 1.76 7.52
C LEU A 820 -35.92 1.99 7.95
N ALA A 821 -35.52 1.43 9.09
CA ALA A 821 -34.13 1.51 9.55
C ALA A 821 -33.15 0.82 8.58
N TYR A 822 -33.56 -0.33 8.01
CA TYR A 822 -32.76 -1.04 7.01
C TYR A 822 -32.49 -0.18 5.77
N TYR A 823 -33.53 0.41 5.16
CA TYR A 823 -33.34 1.25 3.97
C TYR A 823 -32.55 2.53 4.29
N CYS A 824 -32.81 3.18 5.45
CA CYS A 824 -31.98 4.31 5.89
C CYS A 824 -30.51 3.94 6.01
N ALA A 825 -30.18 2.81 6.63
CA ALA A 825 -28.80 2.35 6.76
C ALA A 825 -28.18 1.96 5.40
N TYR A 826 -28.94 1.29 4.52
CA TYR A 826 -28.49 0.92 3.20
C TYR A 826 -28.09 2.14 2.36
N PHE A 827 -28.99 3.12 2.22
CA PHE A 827 -28.72 4.31 1.39
C PHE A 827 -27.71 5.27 2.04
N SER A 828 -27.49 5.20 3.35
CA SER A 828 -26.47 6.02 4.01
C SER A 828 -25.06 5.41 3.93
N ILE A 829 -24.93 4.08 3.82
CA ILE A 829 -23.64 3.38 4.00
C ILE A 829 -23.25 2.56 2.77
N ARG A 830 -24.20 1.85 2.14
CA ARG A 830 -23.88 0.87 1.08
C ARG A 830 -24.17 1.36 -0.34
N ALA A 831 -25.09 2.30 -0.53
CA ALA A 831 -25.38 2.83 -1.85
C ALA A 831 -24.19 3.63 -2.39
N ASN A 832 -23.72 3.26 -3.58
CA ASN A 832 -22.55 3.88 -4.19
C ASN A 832 -22.88 4.86 -5.32
N ALA A 833 -24.08 4.76 -5.89
CA ALA A 833 -24.48 5.49 -7.09
C ALA A 833 -25.94 5.97 -7.02
N PHE A 834 -26.37 6.46 -5.85
CA PHE A 834 -27.73 6.99 -5.68
C PHE A 834 -27.91 8.29 -6.50
N ASP A 835 -28.87 8.28 -7.44
CA ASP A 835 -29.24 9.43 -8.25
C ASP A 835 -30.66 9.87 -7.91
N TYR A 836 -30.81 11.08 -7.34
CA TYR A 836 -32.09 11.61 -6.90
C TYR A 836 -33.11 11.72 -8.05
N GLU A 837 -32.66 12.21 -9.22
CA GLU A 837 -33.59 12.44 -10.35
C GLU A 837 -34.12 11.14 -10.94
N LYS A 838 -33.35 10.06 -10.90
CA LYS A 838 -33.74 8.77 -11.45
C LYS A 838 -34.48 7.91 -10.42
N MET A 839 -34.13 8.05 -9.12
CA MET A 839 -34.56 7.12 -8.06
C MET A 839 -35.65 7.68 -7.14
N ALA A 840 -35.71 9.01 -6.94
CA ALA A 840 -36.61 9.63 -5.96
C ALA A 840 -37.78 10.40 -6.57
N MET A 841 -37.89 10.50 -7.90
CA MET A 841 -38.92 11.29 -8.60
C MET A 841 -40.16 10.47 -9.01
N GLY A 842 -40.41 9.36 -8.36
CA GLY A 842 -41.57 8.50 -8.55
C GLY A 842 -41.25 7.16 -9.20
N ARG A 843 -42.12 6.18 -8.94
CA ARG A 843 -41.95 4.79 -9.36
C ARG A 843 -41.89 4.61 -10.87
N ASP A 844 -42.77 5.31 -11.63
CA ASP A 844 -42.79 5.17 -13.10
C ASP A 844 -41.46 5.58 -13.75
N LYS A 845 -40.84 6.65 -13.23
CA LYS A 845 -39.55 7.12 -13.73
C LYS A 845 -38.44 6.15 -13.35
N LEU A 846 -38.45 5.60 -12.15
CA LEU A 846 -37.50 4.59 -11.69
C LEU A 846 -37.56 3.34 -12.57
N GLU A 847 -38.77 2.81 -12.82
CA GLU A 847 -38.97 1.61 -13.64
C GLU A 847 -38.51 1.82 -15.08
N TYR A 848 -38.75 3.01 -15.66
CA TYR A 848 -38.22 3.36 -16.97
C TYR A 848 -36.69 3.24 -17.06
N PHE A 849 -35.95 3.77 -16.07
CA PHE A 849 -34.49 3.67 -16.07
C PHE A 849 -34.00 2.26 -15.77
N ILE A 850 -34.68 1.51 -14.93
CA ILE A 850 -34.35 0.09 -14.68
C ILE A 850 -34.46 -0.71 -15.99
N ASP A 851 -35.51 -0.50 -16.78
CA ASP A 851 -35.71 -1.21 -18.05
C ASP A 851 -34.70 -0.76 -19.12
N ASP A 852 -34.39 0.53 -19.20
CA ASP A 852 -33.36 1.04 -20.10
C ASP A 852 -31.98 0.42 -19.78
N TYR A 853 -31.61 0.39 -18.49
CA TYR A 853 -30.31 -0.16 -18.07
C TYR A 853 -30.24 -1.69 -18.21
N LYS A 854 -31.32 -2.40 -17.98
CA LYS A 854 -31.40 -3.83 -18.30
C LYS A 854 -31.20 -4.09 -19.79
N ASN A 855 -31.80 -3.28 -20.66
CA ASN A 855 -31.63 -3.37 -22.11
C ASN A 855 -30.18 -3.08 -22.52
N LYS A 856 -29.57 -2.02 -21.99
CA LYS A 856 -28.15 -1.70 -22.22
C LYS A 856 -27.23 -2.85 -21.76
N LYS A 857 -27.55 -3.46 -20.62
CA LYS A 857 -26.81 -4.62 -20.10
C LYS A 857 -26.91 -5.83 -21.02
N SER A 858 -28.09 -6.12 -21.56
CA SER A 858 -28.29 -7.21 -22.53
C SER A 858 -27.56 -6.99 -23.86
N LEU A 859 -27.36 -5.73 -24.27
CA LEU A 859 -26.63 -5.33 -25.46
C LEU A 859 -25.11 -5.17 -25.23
N GLY A 860 -24.65 -5.29 -23.99
CA GLY A 860 -23.25 -5.10 -23.63
C GLY A 860 -22.77 -3.65 -23.75
N THR A 861 -23.67 -2.68 -23.70
CA THR A 861 -23.39 -1.24 -23.84
C THR A 861 -23.49 -0.46 -22.52
N ILE A 862 -23.85 -1.10 -21.43
CA ILE A 862 -23.94 -0.48 -20.11
C ILE A 862 -22.55 -0.08 -19.58
N THR A 863 -22.45 1.10 -18.99
CA THR A 863 -21.22 1.56 -18.32
C THR A 863 -21.16 1.04 -16.88
N ASN A 864 -19.97 1.04 -16.26
CA ASN A 864 -19.80 0.64 -14.87
C ASN A 864 -20.64 1.49 -13.90
N THR A 865 -20.74 2.80 -14.15
CA THR A 865 -21.56 3.71 -13.37
C THR A 865 -23.03 3.36 -13.46
N GLU A 866 -23.55 3.13 -14.68
CA GLU A 866 -24.93 2.69 -14.89
C GLU A 866 -25.21 1.31 -14.27
N GLU A 867 -24.22 0.43 -14.22
CA GLU A 867 -24.35 -0.86 -13.53
C GLU A 867 -24.50 -0.70 -12.01
N ASP A 868 -23.75 0.22 -11.41
CA ASP A 868 -23.87 0.53 -9.98
C ASP A 868 -25.17 1.28 -9.68
N GLU A 869 -25.59 2.22 -10.51
CA GLU A 869 -26.90 2.86 -10.44
C GLU A 869 -28.05 1.81 -10.52
N LEU A 870 -27.94 0.83 -11.42
CA LEU A 870 -28.96 -0.21 -11.56
C LEU A 870 -29.09 -1.07 -10.30
N LYS A 871 -27.98 -1.35 -9.60
CA LYS A 871 -28.03 -2.05 -8.30
C LYS A 871 -28.84 -1.24 -7.27
N ASP A 872 -28.53 0.05 -7.13
CA ASP A 872 -29.22 0.93 -6.18
C ASP A 872 -30.68 1.15 -6.58
N MET A 873 -31.00 1.30 -7.88
CA MET A 873 -32.39 1.40 -8.38
C MET A 873 -33.25 0.21 -8.00
N ARG A 874 -32.70 -1.01 -8.04
CA ARG A 874 -33.43 -2.22 -7.65
C ARG A 874 -33.77 -2.23 -6.16
N ILE A 875 -32.91 -1.68 -5.30
CA ILE A 875 -33.18 -1.54 -3.87
C ILE A 875 -34.23 -0.43 -3.63
N VAL A 876 -34.18 0.66 -4.39
CA VAL A 876 -35.22 1.70 -4.33
C VAL A 876 -36.57 1.14 -4.77
N GLN A 877 -36.61 0.29 -5.84
CA GLN A 877 -37.83 -0.39 -6.27
C GLN A 877 -38.41 -1.27 -5.15
N ASP A 878 -37.57 -2.07 -4.51
CA ASP A 878 -37.92 -2.89 -3.33
C ASP A 878 -38.51 -2.02 -2.20
N MET A 879 -37.86 -0.87 -1.90
CA MET A 879 -38.30 0.09 -0.89
C MET A 879 -39.70 0.71 -1.23
N TYR A 880 -39.90 1.13 -2.47
CA TYR A 880 -41.20 1.73 -2.87
C TYR A 880 -42.36 0.75 -2.68
N VAL A 881 -42.21 -0.47 -3.15
CA VAL A 881 -43.24 -1.51 -3.04
C VAL A 881 -43.55 -1.82 -1.58
N TYR A 882 -42.53 -1.89 -0.74
CA TYR A 882 -42.70 -2.15 0.68
C TYR A 882 -43.35 -0.97 1.42
N ALA A 883 -42.97 0.28 1.09
CA ALA A 883 -43.59 1.49 1.67
C ALA A 883 -45.05 1.65 1.27
N GLU A 884 -45.39 1.41 0.01
CA GLU A 884 -46.78 1.45 -0.47
C GLU A 884 -47.67 0.47 0.32
N ARG A 885 -47.15 -0.71 0.62
CA ARG A 885 -47.83 -1.71 1.42
C ARG A 885 -48.05 -1.27 2.89
N LEU A 886 -46.99 -0.68 3.52
CA LEU A 886 -47.10 -0.18 4.90
C LEU A 886 -48.13 0.93 5.04
N LEU A 887 -48.37 1.71 3.97
CA LEU A 887 -49.41 2.74 3.93
C LEU A 887 -50.83 2.17 3.75
N LEU A 888 -50.93 0.92 3.29
CA LEU A 888 -52.23 0.21 3.10
C LEU A 888 -52.66 -0.62 4.33
N ILE A 889 -51.77 -0.82 5.28
CA ILE A 889 -52.02 -1.42 6.59
C ILE A 889 -52.30 -0.33 7.64
#